data_6686ac0b2b66b2319a80319740091989
#
_entry.id   6686ac0b2b66b2319a80319740091989
#
_cell.length_a   1.000
_cell.length_b   1.000
_cell.length_c   1.000
_cell.angle_alpha   90.00
_cell.angle_beta   90.00
_cell.angle_gamma   90.00
#
_symmetry.space_group_name_H-M   'P 1'
#
loop_
_entity.id
_entity.type
_entity.pdbx_description
1 polymer ?
#
loop_
_entity_poly.entity_id
_entity_poly.type
_entity_poly.pdbx_seq_one_letter_code
_entity_poly.pdbx_strand_id
1 'polypeptide(L)'
;MIHKFFPMANAFFTSLGFNVVLTDPTSEETIRLSQQLAQSETCYPVKLIYGHIQQLIDQKVNYIFLPSIHTMKHEKSRVKHNYGCVYMQTAAVSIAKALDIESKGITLLSPVFDLDFGQEAMATAMLGLGKVLGIPKPLCAKALLSGAMAVRRHTAAVEKQGKALLATLKPEDKILVLITRNYGVSDPILNMGIPELLLERGYKVITLSHLPGHALDIADEYENLYYPFGQHILSGAKLIAHHPNLYAVYLTNHGCGPDTMLSHLFKQEMGDKPYLQIEVDEHFSNVGVITRIEAFLNSLNHRPVEVLPKDFVLEQVDIRPCHLPAVPEKDFPLWLPPLGEYTASLTGYFRAQGVDARALPHLSAHALSLGRAETSAKEYLPFPALLGGILAQQEVDPAPAQFLIPQTQGAEADGQYARVIRAVLDRRGNQSAKLVSPMLETLPATAQDRDALFRALLAGDILYAAPAAMRAGIAAAWDTLPGWAQLHKAAVEIGRCPATGRRLATVGTPLCLTELDSGVLSTLEAEGSQLLRAPLSEALWFLWKDNMDANKPCAKWLEQMAQEMQTIGAELGAHSTFAQDTAALFETADTILPHFAGGNGRYRYAKAVELSGRADAVLTLAPRYENAATILDMRGLRDACKAPLFQLSLDNDWDETAWSRLRSFLYYC
;
A
#
# COMPACT_ATOMS: atom_id res chain seq x y z
N MET A 1 -12.64 -5.82 10.01
CA MET A 1 -11.54 -6.61 10.60
C MET A 1 -12.05 -7.87 11.31
N ILE A 2 -12.98 -7.75 12.24
CA ILE A 2 -13.45 -8.90 13.06
C ILE A 2 -14.20 -9.98 12.28
N HIS A 3 -14.88 -9.67 11.19
CA HIS A 3 -15.75 -10.60 10.46
C HIS A 3 -15.10 -11.95 10.13
N LYS A 4 -13.86 -11.96 9.65
CA LYS A 4 -13.12 -13.20 9.37
C LYS A 4 -12.79 -13.99 10.65
N PHE A 5 -12.50 -13.31 11.74
CA PHE A 5 -12.04 -13.88 13.00
C PHE A 5 -13.17 -14.04 14.03
N PHE A 6 -14.39 -13.61 13.70
CA PHE A 6 -15.52 -13.65 14.63
C PHE A 6 -15.79 -15.05 15.19
N PRO A 7 -15.85 -16.14 14.39
CA PRO A 7 -16.07 -17.48 14.96
C PRO A 7 -15.01 -17.87 15.99
N MET A 8 -13.74 -17.48 15.76
CA MET A 8 -12.65 -17.71 16.70
C MET A 8 -12.83 -16.88 17.97
N ALA A 9 -12.99 -15.57 17.82
CA ALA A 9 -13.08 -14.64 18.95
C ALA A 9 -14.29 -14.96 19.85
N ASN A 10 -15.45 -15.18 19.23
CA ASN A 10 -16.66 -15.56 19.96
C ASN A 10 -16.47 -16.85 20.77
N ALA A 11 -15.96 -17.91 20.14
CA ALA A 11 -15.72 -19.17 20.83
C ALA A 11 -14.64 -19.06 21.92
N PHE A 12 -13.61 -18.26 21.69
CA PHE A 12 -12.54 -18.01 22.66
C PHE A 12 -13.10 -17.32 23.92
N PHE A 13 -13.72 -16.15 23.77
CA PHE A 13 -14.20 -15.37 24.91
C PHE A 13 -15.36 -16.05 25.64
N THR A 14 -16.30 -16.66 24.91
CA THR A 14 -17.39 -17.43 25.53
C THR A 14 -16.87 -18.63 26.33
N SER A 15 -15.84 -19.33 25.83
CA SER A 15 -15.21 -20.44 26.58
C SER A 15 -14.51 -19.98 27.86
N LEU A 16 -14.13 -18.72 27.95
CA LEU A 16 -13.54 -18.10 29.15
C LEU A 16 -14.60 -17.50 30.09
N GLY A 17 -15.89 -17.59 29.74
CA GLY A 17 -17.00 -17.09 30.57
C GLY A 17 -17.37 -15.62 30.34
N PHE A 18 -16.84 -14.98 29.28
CA PHE A 18 -17.22 -13.62 28.94
C PHE A 18 -18.58 -13.59 28.23
N ASN A 19 -19.36 -12.56 28.51
CA ASN A 19 -20.51 -12.19 27.70
C ASN A 19 -20.03 -11.41 26.48
N VAL A 20 -20.17 -11.99 25.29
CA VAL A 20 -19.74 -11.36 24.03
C VAL A 20 -20.87 -10.49 23.48
N VAL A 21 -20.61 -9.19 23.38
CA VAL A 21 -21.52 -8.20 22.83
C VAL A 21 -21.05 -7.80 21.45
N LEU A 22 -21.96 -7.74 20.50
CA LEU A 22 -21.73 -7.22 19.14
C LEU A 22 -22.49 -5.90 18.97
N THR A 23 -21.96 -5.05 18.12
CA THR A 23 -22.75 -3.92 17.62
C THR A 23 -23.81 -4.44 16.64
N ASP A 24 -24.88 -3.69 16.50
CA ASP A 24 -25.83 -3.93 15.41
C ASP A 24 -25.14 -3.77 14.04
N PRO A 25 -25.72 -4.31 12.95
CA PRO A 25 -25.26 -4.01 11.60
C PRO A 25 -25.16 -2.50 11.37
N THR A 26 -24.29 -2.08 10.45
CA THR A 26 -24.11 -0.67 10.13
C THR A 26 -25.46 -0.01 9.79
N SER A 27 -25.73 1.13 10.40
CA SER A 27 -26.94 1.93 10.25
C SER A 27 -26.59 3.38 9.90
N GLU A 28 -27.58 4.19 9.56
CA GLU A 28 -27.40 5.64 9.35
C GLU A 28 -26.78 6.32 10.56
N GLU A 29 -27.15 5.88 11.79
CA GLU A 29 -26.55 6.40 13.02
C GLU A 29 -25.08 6.01 13.14
N THR A 30 -24.71 4.78 12.76
CA THR A 30 -23.28 4.36 12.71
C THR A 30 -22.50 5.23 11.74
N ILE A 31 -23.06 5.52 10.56
CA ILE A 31 -22.44 6.39 9.54
C ILE A 31 -22.27 7.80 10.11
N ARG A 32 -23.31 8.38 10.67
CA ARG A 32 -23.29 9.72 11.26
C ARG A 32 -22.22 9.86 12.36
N LEU A 33 -22.17 8.91 13.28
CA LEU A 33 -21.13 8.86 14.32
C LEU A 33 -19.73 8.74 13.72
N SER A 34 -19.57 7.90 12.71
CA SER A 34 -18.29 7.71 12.04
C SER A 34 -17.79 8.98 11.37
N GLN A 35 -18.66 9.70 10.67
CA GLN A 35 -18.33 10.99 10.03
C GLN A 35 -17.93 12.07 11.04
N GLN A 36 -18.57 12.08 12.20
CA GLN A 36 -18.25 13.05 13.26
C GLN A 36 -16.93 12.74 13.99
N LEU A 37 -16.57 11.48 14.12
CA LEU A 37 -15.46 11.01 14.95
C LEU A 37 -14.20 10.71 14.18
N ALA A 38 -14.30 10.44 12.87
CA ALA A 38 -13.13 10.13 12.05
C ALA A 38 -12.22 11.37 11.92
N GLN A 39 -10.95 11.20 12.26
CA GLN A 39 -9.95 12.28 12.23
C GLN A 39 -9.35 12.49 10.83
N SER A 40 -9.46 11.51 9.95
CA SER A 40 -8.86 11.52 8.61
C SER A 40 -9.74 10.79 7.60
N GLU A 41 -9.62 11.16 6.34
CA GLU A 41 -10.28 10.48 5.23
C GLU A 41 -9.62 9.12 4.96
N THR A 42 -10.21 8.06 5.53
CA THR A 42 -9.79 6.68 5.34
C THR A 42 -10.70 5.96 4.35
N CYS A 43 -10.38 4.71 4.00
CA CYS A 43 -11.34 3.90 3.26
C CYS A 43 -12.63 3.70 4.09
N TYR A 44 -13.76 3.66 3.40
CA TYR A 44 -15.09 3.68 4.04
C TYR A 44 -15.29 2.62 5.14
N PRO A 45 -14.89 1.34 4.96
CA PRO A 45 -15.02 0.35 6.04
C PRO A 45 -14.21 0.68 7.31
N VAL A 46 -13.08 1.37 7.18
CA VAL A 46 -12.28 1.79 8.34
C VAL A 46 -12.92 2.98 9.04
N LYS A 47 -13.49 3.91 8.28
CA LYS A 47 -14.25 5.03 8.83
C LYS A 47 -15.42 4.54 9.69
N LEU A 48 -16.15 3.51 9.25
CA LEU A 48 -17.26 2.93 10.01
C LEU A 48 -16.88 2.30 11.35
N ILE A 49 -15.63 1.91 11.55
CA ILE A 49 -15.16 1.37 12.84
C ILE A 49 -15.32 2.40 13.96
N TYR A 50 -15.15 3.69 13.70
CA TYR A 50 -15.32 4.74 14.70
C TYR A 50 -16.74 4.72 15.31
N GLY A 51 -17.76 4.66 14.46
CA GLY A 51 -19.17 4.61 14.90
C GLY A 51 -19.48 3.34 15.68
N HIS A 52 -19.01 2.18 15.21
CA HIS A 52 -19.19 0.93 15.92
C HIS A 52 -18.50 0.91 17.29
N ILE A 53 -17.28 1.43 17.39
CA ILE A 53 -16.58 1.54 18.68
C ILE A 53 -17.31 2.49 19.62
N GLN A 54 -17.82 3.63 19.11
CA GLN A 54 -18.61 4.54 19.93
C GLN A 54 -19.87 3.87 20.49
N GLN A 55 -20.58 3.08 19.69
CA GLN A 55 -21.74 2.31 20.17
C GLN A 55 -21.37 1.34 21.30
N LEU A 56 -20.21 0.67 21.24
CA LEU A 56 -19.74 -0.19 22.34
C LEU A 56 -19.37 0.63 23.59
N ILE A 57 -18.80 1.82 23.42
CA ILE A 57 -18.52 2.75 24.51
C ILE A 57 -19.84 3.15 25.21
N ASP A 58 -20.87 3.48 24.45
CA ASP A 58 -22.18 3.88 24.97
C ASP A 58 -22.89 2.73 25.70
N GLN A 59 -22.64 1.48 25.27
CA GLN A 59 -23.09 0.27 25.95
C GLN A 59 -22.29 -0.05 27.23
N LYS A 60 -21.25 0.73 27.56
CA LYS A 60 -20.40 0.59 28.74
C LYS A 60 -19.77 -0.80 28.88
N VAL A 61 -19.26 -1.34 27.76
CA VAL A 61 -18.53 -2.61 27.79
C VAL A 61 -17.22 -2.48 28.58
N ASN A 62 -16.77 -3.55 29.21
CA ASN A 62 -15.51 -3.53 29.96
C ASN A 62 -14.28 -3.64 29.04
N TYR A 63 -14.42 -4.38 27.95
CA TYR A 63 -13.35 -4.69 27.01
C TYR A 63 -13.82 -4.48 25.57
N ILE A 64 -12.94 -3.98 24.72
CA ILE A 64 -13.14 -3.93 23.27
C ILE A 64 -12.06 -4.80 22.61
N PHE A 65 -12.47 -5.84 21.89
CA PHE A 65 -11.55 -6.69 21.14
C PHE A 65 -11.47 -6.21 19.69
N LEU A 66 -10.31 -5.68 19.31
CA LEU A 66 -10.04 -5.19 17.97
C LEU A 66 -8.59 -5.55 17.58
N PRO A 67 -8.34 -6.68 16.92
CA PRO A 67 -6.99 -7.11 16.61
C PRO A 67 -6.33 -6.24 15.54
N SER A 68 -5.01 -6.04 15.66
CA SER A 68 -4.15 -5.53 14.60
C SER A 68 -3.67 -6.70 13.74
N ILE A 69 -3.92 -6.64 12.43
CA ILE A 69 -3.59 -7.75 11.53
C ILE A 69 -2.42 -7.32 10.66
N HIS A 70 -1.23 -7.79 11.01
CA HIS A 70 0.00 -7.48 10.29
C HIS A 70 0.18 -8.39 9.10
N THR A 71 0.18 -9.69 9.31
CA THR A 71 0.21 -10.66 8.23
C THR A 71 -0.93 -11.66 8.34
N MET A 72 -1.29 -12.25 7.22
CA MET A 72 -2.28 -13.31 7.12
C MET A 72 -1.67 -14.45 6.31
N LYS A 73 -2.06 -15.69 6.59
CA LYS A 73 -1.61 -16.82 5.79
C LYS A 73 -2.63 -17.14 4.70
N HIS A 74 -2.15 -17.31 3.47
CA HIS A 74 -2.87 -17.99 2.40
C HIS A 74 -2.41 -19.44 2.37
N GLU A 75 -3.31 -20.41 2.50
CA GLU A 75 -2.96 -21.81 2.77
C GLU A 75 -2.06 -22.46 1.71
N LYS A 76 -2.22 -22.09 0.44
CA LYS A 76 -1.52 -22.68 -0.69
C LYS A 76 -0.53 -21.77 -1.36
N SER A 77 -0.51 -20.48 -1.01
CA SER A 77 0.37 -19.51 -1.67
C SER A 77 1.83 -19.71 -1.31
N ARG A 78 2.69 -19.66 -2.34
CA ARG A 78 4.15 -19.59 -2.20
C ARG A 78 4.67 -18.17 -2.05
N VAL A 79 3.81 -17.15 -2.10
CA VAL A 79 4.19 -15.77 -1.81
C VAL A 79 4.73 -15.69 -0.38
N LYS A 80 5.96 -15.19 -0.24
CA LYS A 80 6.71 -15.28 1.03
C LYS A 80 6.13 -14.43 2.15
N HIS A 81 5.53 -13.31 1.82
CA HIS A 81 5.00 -12.36 2.79
C HIS A 81 3.56 -12.02 2.46
N ASN A 82 2.69 -12.05 3.44
CA ASN A 82 1.25 -11.90 3.26
C ASN A 82 0.74 -10.81 4.19
N TYR A 83 0.91 -9.56 3.80
CA TYR A 83 0.59 -8.39 4.62
C TYR A 83 -0.90 -8.05 4.65
N GLY A 84 -1.41 -7.73 5.82
CA GLY A 84 -2.63 -6.93 5.94
C GLY A 84 -2.39 -5.55 5.32
N CYS A 85 -3.43 -4.91 4.78
CA CYS A 85 -3.27 -3.52 4.34
C CYS A 85 -2.90 -2.64 5.53
N VAL A 86 -2.31 -1.48 5.25
CA VAL A 86 -1.82 -0.56 6.29
C VAL A 86 -2.88 -0.22 7.35
N TYR A 87 -4.16 -0.09 6.97
CA TYR A 87 -5.24 0.13 7.93
C TYR A 87 -5.54 -1.09 8.80
N MET A 88 -5.46 -2.31 8.26
CA MET A 88 -5.64 -3.52 9.07
C MET A 88 -4.57 -3.67 10.15
N GLN A 89 -3.38 -3.14 9.89
CA GLN A 89 -2.28 -3.16 10.83
C GLN A 89 -2.43 -2.12 11.94
N THR A 90 -2.96 -0.94 11.65
CA THR A 90 -2.87 0.23 12.52
C THR A 90 -4.21 0.74 13.08
N ALA A 91 -5.34 0.47 12.42
CA ALA A 91 -6.63 1.07 12.75
C ALA A 91 -7.05 0.84 14.21
N ALA A 92 -6.81 -0.35 14.76
CA ALA A 92 -7.19 -0.67 16.13
C ALA A 92 -6.62 0.34 17.15
N VAL A 93 -5.31 0.53 17.10
CA VAL A 93 -4.61 1.43 18.03
C VAL A 93 -4.89 2.90 17.72
N SER A 94 -4.99 3.26 16.43
CA SER A 94 -5.26 4.64 16.01
C SER A 94 -6.66 5.09 16.43
N ILE A 95 -7.68 4.26 16.21
CA ILE A 95 -9.07 4.59 16.58
C ILE A 95 -9.24 4.59 18.10
N ALA A 96 -8.62 3.66 18.81
CA ALA A 96 -8.65 3.62 20.26
C ALA A 96 -8.09 4.91 20.90
N LYS A 97 -6.97 5.41 20.34
CA LYS A 97 -6.38 6.69 20.74
C LYS A 97 -7.29 7.87 20.41
N ALA A 98 -7.83 7.90 19.19
CA ALA A 98 -8.72 8.98 18.75
C ALA A 98 -9.99 9.10 19.59
N LEU A 99 -10.55 7.98 20.05
CA LEU A 99 -11.75 7.94 20.88
C LEU A 99 -11.46 7.98 22.38
N ASP A 100 -10.19 8.04 22.77
CA ASP A 100 -9.72 8.06 24.16
C ASP A 100 -10.42 6.98 25.01
N ILE A 101 -10.32 5.73 24.53
CA ILE A 101 -11.03 4.58 25.11
C ILE A 101 -10.59 4.34 26.57
N GLU A 102 -9.30 4.53 26.85
CA GLU A 102 -8.72 4.25 28.17
C GLU A 102 -9.28 5.18 29.25
N SER A 103 -9.45 6.48 28.96
CA SER A 103 -10.04 7.45 29.93
C SER A 103 -11.49 7.12 30.27
N LYS A 104 -12.18 6.35 29.42
CA LYS A 104 -13.54 5.88 29.63
C LYS A 104 -13.62 4.59 30.45
N GLY A 105 -12.48 4.12 30.98
CA GLY A 105 -12.39 2.91 31.80
C GLY A 105 -12.56 1.60 31.02
N ILE A 106 -12.41 1.63 29.70
CA ILE A 106 -12.53 0.46 28.83
C ILE A 106 -11.13 -0.02 28.43
N THR A 107 -10.89 -1.32 28.54
CA THR A 107 -9.61 -1.91 28.16
C THR A 107 -9.66 -2.37 26.69
N LEU A 108 -8.75 -1.84 25.86
CA LEU A 108 -8.56 -2.33 24.49
C LEU A 108 -7.78 -3.65 24.51
N LEU A 109 -8.35 -4.68 23.89
CA LEU A 109 -7.70 -5.95 23.60
C LEU A 109 -7.32 -5.97 22.12
N SER A 110 -6.10 -5.54 21.80
CA SER A 110 -5.60 -5.46 20.42
C SER A 110 -4.37 -6.38 20.22
N PRO A 111 -4.58 -7.70 20.17
CA PRO A 111 -3.47 -8.61 19.87
C PRO A 111 -3.00 -8.38 18.43
N VAL A 112 -1.69 -8.49 18.22
CA VAL A 112 -1.09 -8.46 16.88
C VAL A 112 -1.16 -9.85 16.28
N PHE A 113 -1.83 -9.97 15.14
CA PHE A 113 -1.89 -11.21 14.37
C PHE A 113 -0.84 -11.18 13.28
N ASP A 114 0.16 -12.03 13.44
CA ASP A 114 1.27 -12.20 12.52
C ASP A 114 1.38 -13.67 12.11
N LEU A 115 0.54 -14.06 11.12
CA LEU A 115 0.33 -15.45 10.76
C LEU A 115 1.40 -16.02 9.83
N ASP A 116 2.21 -15.19 9.18
CA ASP A 116 3.36 -15.65 8.40
C ASP A 116 4.46 -16.27 9.28
N PHE A 117 4.56 -15.81 10.54
CA PHE A 117 5.45 -16.42 11.55
C PHE A 117 4.87 -17.68 12.19
N GLY A 118 3.79 -18.21 11.63
CA GLY A 118 3.19 -19.47 12.02
C GLY A 118 2.06 -19.34 13.06
N GLN A 119 1.45 -20.48 13.34
CA GLN A 119 0.34 -20.56 14.30
C GLN A 119 0.78 -20.23 15.73
N GLU A 120 2.07 -20.38 16.04
CA GLU A 120 2.65 -20.07 17.35
C GLU A 120 2.61 -18.56 17.65
N ALA A 121 2.81 -17.71 16.65
CA ALA A 121 2.75 -16.26 16.83
C ALA A 121 1.33 -15.81 17.23
N MET A 122 0.31 -16.30 16.54
CA MET A 122 -1.08 -16.03 16.90
C MET A 122 -1.45 -16.63 18.27
N ALA A 123 -0.99 -17.85 18.54
CA ALA A 123 -1.23 -18.48 19.84
C ALA A 123 -0.59 -17.66 20.97
N THR A 124 0.64 -17.19 20.79
CA THR A 124 1.34 -16.33 21.73
C THR A 124 0.59 -15.01 21.98
N ALA A 125 0.11 -14.36 20.93
CA ALA A 125 -0.67 -13.13 21.02
C ALA A 125 -1.98 -13.34 21.80
N MET A 126 -2.72 -14.42 21.49
CA MET A 126 -3.97 -14.75 22.20
C MET A 126 -3.74 -15.20 23.64
N LEU A 127 -2.67 -15.95 23.91
CA LEU A 127 -2.29 -16.32 25.29
C LEU A 127 -1.85 -15.09 26.09
N GLY A 128 -1.28 -14.08 25.43
CA GLY A 128 -0.95 -12.78 26.02
C GLY A 128 -2.18 -12.07 26.57
N LEU A 129 -3.34 -12.17 25.90
CA LEU A 129 -4.60 -11.61 26.40
C LEU A 129 -5.01 -12.23 27.75
N GLY A 130 -4.72 -13.50 27.97
CA GLY A 130 -4.97 -14.14 29.26
C GLY A 130 -4.29 -13.45 30.42
N LYS A 131 -3.08 -12.91 30.21
CA LYS A 131 -2.37 -12.14 31.21
C LYS A 131 -3.07 -10.82 31.54
N VAL A 132 -3.57 -10.12 30.51
CA VAL A 132 -4.35 -8.87 30.66
C VAL A 132 -5.68 -9.14 31.37
N LEU A 133 -6.32 -10.25 31.04
CA LEU A 133 -7.63 -10.65 31.59
C LEU A 133 -7.53 -11.37 32.93
N GLY A 134 -6.33 -11.63 33.48
CA GLY A 134 -6.14 -12.39 34.69
C GLY A 134 -6.51 -13.88 34.58
N ILE A 135 -6.49 -14.44 33.37
CA ILE A 135 -6.89 -15.84 33.09
C ILE A 135 -5.66 -16.76 33.03
N PRO A 136 -5.66 -17.92 33.72
CA PRO A 136 -4.55 -18.86 33.67
C PRO A 136 -4.29 -19.41 32.26
N LYS A 137 -3.00 -19.55 31.88
CA LYS A 137 -2.58 -20.03 30.55
C LYS A 137 -3.28 -21.32 30.08
N PRO A 138 -3.50 -22.37 30.93
CA PRO A 138 -4.19 -23.59 30.48
C PRO A 138 -5.63 -23.34 30.02
N LEU A 139 -6.35 -22.43 30.68
CA LEU A 139 -7.72 -22.07 30.27
C LEU A 139 -7.72 -21.30 28.97
N CYS A 140 -6.79 -20.34 28.81
CA CYS A 140 -6.63 -19.62 27.53
C CYS A 140 -6.27 -20.58 26.39
N ALA A 141 -5.38 -21.54 26.60
CA ALA A 141 -5.01 -22.53 25.60
C ALA A 141 -6.22 -23.39 25.18
N LYS A 142 -7.04 -23.84 26.14
CA LYS A 142 -8.28 -24.57 25.86
C LYS A 142 -9.27 -23.70 25.05
N ALA A 143 -9.44 -22.45 25.43
CA ALA A 143 -10.31 -21.51 24.73
C ALA A 143 -9.81 -21.24 23.29
N LEU A 144 -8.48 -21.14 23.08
CA LEU A 144 -7.87 -20.96 21.76
C LEU A 144 -8.15 -22.17 20.86
N LEU A 145 -8.04 -23.38 21.37
CA LEU A 145 -8.41 -24.59 20.63
C LEU A 145 -9.90 -24.59 20.23
N SER A 146 -10.78 -24.15 21.13
CA SER A 146 -12.21 -23.98 20.83
C SER A 146 -12.41 -22.98 19.68
N GLY A 147 -11.71 -21.85 19.72
CA GLY A 147 -11.73 -20.84 18.66
C GLY A 147 -11.24 -21.37 17.31
N ALA A 148 -10.10 -22.06 17.30
CA ALA A 148 -9.55 -22.68 16.09
C ALA A 148 -10.51 -23.69 15.46
N MET A 149 -11.15 -24.53 16.28
CA MET A 149 -12.16 -25.49 15.82
C MET A 149 -13.42 -24.80 15.28
N ALA A 150 -13.82 -23.66 15.85
CA ALA A 150 -14.96 -22.89 15.35
C ALA A 150 -14.71 -22.34 13.95
N VAL A 151 -13.53 -21.79 13.69
CA VAL A 151 -13.14 -21.31 12.34
C VAL A 151 -13.15 -22.46 11.34
N ARG A 152 -12.48 -23.58 11.67
CA ARG A 152 -12.41 -24.74 10.76
C ARG A 152 -13.80 -25.26 10.40
N ARG A 153 -14.69 -25.39 11.39
CA ARG A 153 -16.07 -25.83 11.15
C ARG A 153 -16.84 -24.86 10.27
N HIS A 154 -16.71 -23.56 10.52
CA HIS A 154 -17.38 -22.53 9.71
C HIS A 154 -16.90 -22.58 8.26
N THR A 155 -15.58 -22.53 8.02
CA THR A 155 -15.00 -22.59 6.67
C THR A 155 -15.43 -23.85 5.93
N ALA A 156 -15.30 -25.01 6.55
CA ALA A 156 -15.71 -26.29 5.94
C ALA A 156 -17.22 -26.34 5.61
N ALA A 157 -18.07 -25.72 6.44
CA ALA A 157 -19.51 -25.66 6.17
C ALA A 157 -19.82 -24.78 4.95
N VAL A 158 -19.19 -23.61 4.83
CA VAL A 158 -19.37 -22.70 3.69
C VAL A 158 -18.90 -23.36 2.39
N GLU A 159 -17.72 -23.95 2.38
CA GLU A 159 -17.20 -24.67 1.21
C GLU A 159 -18.07 -25.85 0.79
N LYS A 160 -18.57 -26.63 1.78
CA LYS A 160 -19.49 -27.72 1.51
C LYS A 160 -20.79 -27.25 0.86
N GLN A 161 -21.32 -26.11 1.30
CA GLN A 161 -22.51 -25.50 0.69
C GLN A 161 -22.22 -25.06 -0.74
N GLY A 162 -21.07 -24.43 -0.99
CA GLY A 162 -20.66 -24.04 -2.33
C GLY A 162 -20.54 -25.23 -3.28
N LYS A 163 -19.83 -26.28 -2.87
CA LYS A 163 -19.70 -27.52 -3.64
C LYS A 163 -21.06 -28.19 -3.94
N ALA A 164 -21.94 -28.24 -2.94
CA ALA A 164 -23.27 -28.79 -3.12
C ALA A 164 -24.09 -28.00 -4.14
N LEU A 165 -24.04 -26.67 -4.10
CA LEU A 165 -24.73 -25.81 -5.07
C LEU A 165 -24.18 -26.01 -6.48
N LEU A 166 -22.85 -25.96 -6.64
CA LEU A 166 -22.21 -26.12 -7.96
C LEU A 166 -22.53 -27.48 -8.59
N ALA A 167 -22.64 -28.55 -7.79
CA ALA A 167 -22.98 -29.89 -8.28
C ALA A 167 -24.45 -30.01 -8.78
N THR A 168 -25.32 -29.06 -8.48
CA THR A 168 -26.73 -29.04 -8.89
C THR A 168 -27.03 -28.10 -10.04
N LEU A 169 -26.01 -27.44 -10.61
CA LEU A 169 -26.18 -26.47 -11.67
C LEU A 169 -26.62 -27.13 -12.98
N LYS A 170 -27.58 -26.49 -13.61
CA LYS A 170 -27.96 -26.79 -14.98
C LYS A 170 -27.21 -25.87 -15.96
N PRO A 171 -27.07 -26.27 -17.23
CA PRO A 171 -26.36 -25.42 -18.20
C PRO A 171 -26.90 -23.98 -18.32
N GLU A 172 -28.22 -23.82 -18.16
CA GLU A 172 -28.91 -22.52 -18.23
C GLU A 172 -28.77 -21.68 -16.95
N ASP A 173 -28.35 -22.27 -15.83
CA ASP A 173 -28.22 -21.54 -14.56
C ASP A 173 -27.12 -20.46 -14.66
N LYS A 174 -27.39 -19.29 -14.09
CA LYS A 174 -26.42 -18.19 -13.94
C LYS A 174 -26.27 -17.87 -12.47
N ILE A 175 -25.07 -18.08 -11.96
CA ILE A 175 -24.74 -17.86 -10.55
C ILE A 175 -23.94 -16.56 -10.46
N LEU A 176 -24.37 -15.67 -9.59
CA LEU A 176 -23.67 -14.45 -9.28
C LEU A 176 -22.75 -14.67 -8.07
N VAL A 177 -21.48 -14.44 -8.26
CA VAL A 177 -20.47 -14.58 -7.20
C VAL A 177 -20.15 -13.18 -6.68
N LEU A 178 -20.57 -12.92 -5.43
CA LEU A 178 -20.23 -11.69 -4.74
C LEU A 178 -18.76 -11.73 -4.33
N ILE A 179 -17.96 -10.89 -4.95
CA ILE A 179 -16.54 -10.72 -4.66
C ILE A 179 -16.38 -9.47 -3.83
N THR A 180 -16.03 -9.65 -2.58
CA THR A 180 -15.77 -8.58 -1.62
C THR A 180 -15.00 -9.15 -0.44
N ARG A 181 -14.58 -8.29 0.46
CA ARG A 181 -14.03 -8.72 1.75
C ARG A 181 -15.14 -9.17 2.69
N ASN A 182 -14.79 -9.94 3.72
CA ASN A 182 -15.76 -10.56 4.63
C ASN A 182 -16.79 -9.57 5.21
N TYR A 183 -16.43 -8.32 5.46
CA TYR A 183 -17.38 -7.31 5.94
C TYR A 183 -18.46 -6.98 4.90
N GLY A 184 -18.10 -6.88 3.62
CA GLY A 184 -19.06 -6.63 2.54
C GLY A 184 -19.98 -7.82 2.24
N VAL A 185 -19.74 -9.01 2.82
CA VAL A 185 -20.66 -10.13 2.70
C VAL A 185 -21.87 -9.98 3.63
N SER A 186 -21.63 -9.48 4.84
CA SER A 186 -22.63 -9.51 5.94
C SER A 186 -23.18 -8.15 6.34
N ASP A 187 -22.53 -7.07 5.94
CA ASP A 187 -22.95 -5.73 6.31
C ASP A 187 -23.81 -5.10 5.21
N PRO A 188 -25.08 -4.72 5.50
CA PRO A 188 -26.03 -4.24 4.48
C PRO A 188 -25.66 -2.89 3.88
N ILE A 189 -24.89 -2.07 4.58
CA ILE A 189 -24.39 -0.80 4.05
C ILE A 189 -23.18 -1.04 3.14
N LEU A 190 -22.24 -1.88 3.59
CA LEU A 190 -21.03 -2.17 2.82
C LEU A 190 -21.26 -3.07 1.62
N ASN A 191 -22.41 -3.75 1.53
CA ASN A 191 -22.85 -4.47 0.32
C ASN A 191 -23.99 -3.78 -0.42
N MET A 192 -24.49 -2.64 0.10
CA MET A 192 -25.55 -1.83 -0.52
C MET A 192 -26.86 -2.59 -0.77
N GLY A 193 -27.15 -3.65 0.00
CA GLY A 193 -28.31 -4.53 -0.22
C GLY A 193 -28.25 -5.30 -1.55
N ILE A 194 -27.09 -5.36 -2.20
CA ILE A 194 -26.95 -6.01 -3.53
C ILE A 194 -27.28 -7.52 -3.47
N PRO A 195 -26.83 -8.30 -2.49
CA PRO A 195 -27.19 -9.72 -2.42
C PRO A 195 -28.70 -9.95 -2.42
N GLU A 196 -29.43 -9.20 -1.59
CA GLU A 196 -30.87 -9.27 -1.46
C GLU A 196 -31.56 -8.89 -2.77
N LEU A 197 -31.13 -7.80 -3.41
CA LEU A 197 -31.65 -7.34 -4.69
C LEU A 197 -31.47 -8.40 -5.79
N LEU A 198 -30.32 -9.06 -5.84
CA LEU A 198 -30.04 -10.11 -6.83
C LEU A 198 -30.92 -11.36 -6.59
N LEU A 199 -31.13 -11.74 -5.31
CA LEU A 199 -32.03 -12.83 -4.93
C LEU A 199 -33.48 -12.52 -5.30
N GLU A 200 -33.96 -11.28 -5.07
CA GLU A 200 -35.29 -10.83 -5.47
C GLU A 200 -35.50 -10.87 -7.00
N ARG A 201 -34.43 -10.72 -7.78
CA ARG A 201 -34.45 -10.87 -9.26
C ARG A 201 -34.39 -12.34 -9.70
N GLY A 202 -34.40 -13.31 -8.75
CA GLY A 202 -34.42 -14.73 -9.04
C GLY A 202 -33.07 -15.35 -9.36
N TYR A 203 -31.96 -14.63 -9.14
CA TYR A 203 -30.61 -15.18 -9.34
C TYR A 203 -30.14 -15.90 -8.10
N LYS A 204 -29.38 -16.98 -8.30
CA LYS A 204 -28.62 -17.63 -7.21
C LYS A 204 -27.37 -16.79 -6.93
N VAL A 205 -27.12 -16.49 -5.65
CA VAL A 205 -25.97 -15.68 -5.22
C VAL A 205 -25.12 -16.51 -4.27
N ILE A 206 -23.83 -16.53 -4.52
CA ILE A 206 -22.82 -17.08 -3.60
C ILE A 206 -21.74 -16.04 -3.34
N THR A 207 -20.94 -16.26 -2.31
CA THR A 207 -19.77 -15.42 -2.03
C THR A 207 -18.50 -16.11 -2.48
N LEU A 208 -17.42 -15.37 -2.57
CA LEU A 208 -16.09 -15.88 -2.90
C LEU A 208 -15.67 -17.05 -1.98
N SER A 209 -16.09 -17.05 -0.71
CA SER A 209 -15.77 -18.10 0.25
C SER A 209 -16.45 -19.46 -0.04
N HIS A 210 -17.42 -19.50 -0.93
CA HIS A 210 -18.05 -20.75 -1.39
C HIS A 210 -17.23 -21.44 -2.50
N LEU A 211 -16.28 -20.72 -3.12
CA LEU A 211 -15.39 -21.24 -4.15
C LEU A 211 -14.07 -21.71 -3.52
N PRO A 212 -13.39 -22.71 -4.10
CA PRO A 212 -12.11 -23.20 -3.59
C PRO A 212 -10.93 -22.30 -4.00
N GLY A 213 -11.12 -20.97 -4.03
CA GLY A 213 -10.11 -20.01 -4.48
C GLY A 213 -8.80 -20.08 -3.69
N HIS A 214 -8.88 -20.36 -2.39
CA HIS A 214 -7.70 -20.56 -1.55
C HIS A 214 -6.95 -21.87 -1.82
N ALA A 215 -7.48 -22.77 -2.62
CA ALA A 215 -6.78 -23.97 -3.07
C ALA A 215 -5.83 -23.72 -4.24
N LEU A 216 -5.93 -22.57 -4.92
CA LEU A 216 -5.06 -22.21 -6.03
C LEU A 216 -3.82 -21.47 -5.54
N ASP A 217 -2.65 -21.87 -6.02
CA ASP A 217 -1.41 -21.10 -5.88
C ASP A 217 -1.18 -20.28 -7.16
N ILE A 218 -1.32 -18.98 -7.06
CA ILE A 218 -1.12 -18.04 -8.16
C ILE A 218 0.21 -17.28 -8.08
N ALA A 219 1.13 -17.73 -7.23
CA ALA A 219 2.39 -17.03 -6.97
C ALA A 219 3.28 -16.89 -8.21
N ASP A 220 3.27 -17.86 -9.13
CA ASP A 220 4.06 -17.78 -10.37
C ASP A 220 3.60 -16.66 -11.32
N GLU A 221 2.32 -16.29 -11.24
CA GLU A 221 1.76 -15.19 -12.02
C GLU A 221 1.80 -13.87 -11.26
N TYR A 222 1.69 -13.92 -9.93
CA TYR A 222 1.58 -12.78 -9.03
C TYR A 222 2.54 -12.93 -7.84
N GLU A 223 3.85 -13.05 -8.12
CA GLU A 223 4.87 -13.36 -7.11
C GLU A 223 4.96 -12.33 -5.97
N ASN A 224 4.61 -11.06 -6.25
CA ASN A 224 4.67 -9.95 -5.31
C ASN A 224 3.29 -9.48 -4.86
N LEU A 225 2.26 -10.28 -5.02
CA LEU A 225 0.92 -9.95 -4.53
C LEU A 225 0.81 -10.27 -3.04
N TYR A 226 1.28 -9.37 -2.22
CA TYR A 226 1.38 -9.55 -0.76
C TYR A 226 0.05 -9.51 0.00
N TYR A 227 -1.07 -9.24 -0.65
CA TYR A 227 -2.38 -9.19 -0.01
C TYR A 227 -3.08 -10.55 -0.07
N PRO A 228 -3.24 -11.30 1.04
CA PRO A 228 -3.89 -12.61 0.99
C PRO A 228 -5.32 -12.57 0.48
N PHE A 229 -6.08 -11.52 0.81
CA PHE A 229 -7.41 -11.32 0.25
C PHE A 229 -7.35 -10.97 -1.24
N GLY A 230 -6.31 -10.29 -1.71
CA GLY A 230 -6.06 -10.02 -3.13
C GLY A 230 -5.77 -11.31 -3.89
N GLN A 231 -4.92 -12.17 -3.33
CA GLN A 231 -4.67 -13.49 -3.89
C GLN A 231 -5.97 -14.31 -3.99
N HIS A 232 -6.81 -14.27 -2.95
CA HIS A 232 -8.10 -14.95 -2.95
C HIS A 232 -9.08 -14.37 -3.99
N ILE A 233 -9.11 -13.04 -4.15
CA ILE A 233 -9.93 -12.37 -5.18
C ILE A 233 -9.49 -12.79 -6.58
N LEU A 234 -8.19 -12.78 -6.90
CA LEU A 234 -7.69 -13.16 -8.22
C LEU A 234 -7.82 -14.65 -8.49
N SER A 235 -7.59 -15.50 -7.49
CA SER A 235 -7.89 -16.94 -7.59
C SER A 235 -9.36 -17.17 -7.90
N GLY A 236 -10.25 -16.45 -7.21
CA GLY A 236 -11.69 -16.49 -7.48
C GLY A 236 -12.05 -16.00 -8.89
N ALA A 237 -11.40 -14.93 -9.35
CA ALA A 237 -11.57 -14.44 -10.72
C ALA A 237 -11.22 -15.51 -11.77
N LYS A 238 -10.09 -16.22 -11.57
CA LYS A 238 -9.71 -17.34 -12.45
C LYS A 238 -10.76 -18.45 -12.48
N LEU A 239 -11.26 -18.86 -11.30
CA LEU A 239 -12.32 -19.86 -11.22
C LEU A 239 -13.60 -19.41 -11.93
N ILE A 240 -14.00 -18.16 -11.72
CA ILE A 240 -15.19 -17.58 -12.36
C ILE A 240 -15.01 -17.46 -13.87
N ALA A 241 -13.86 -16.99 -14.32
CA ALA A 241 -13.56 -16.87 -15.74
C ALA A 241 -13.59 -18.24 -16.44
N HIS A 242 -13.12 -19.27 -15.75
CA HIS A 242 -13.06 -20.64 -16.25
C HIS A 242 -14.43 -21.34 -16.28
N HIS A 243 -15.34 -21.04 -15.35
CA HIS A 243 -16.63 -21.71 -15.22
C HIS A 243 -17.74 -20.97 -15.99
N PRO A 244 -18.41 -21.57 -16.97
CA PRO A 244 -19.38 -20.89 -17.84
C PRO A 244 -20.57 -20.26 -17.09
N ASN A 245 -21.03 -20.90 -16.02
CA ASN A 245 -22.23 -20.45 -15.27
C ASN A 245 -21.93 -19.40 -14.18
N LEU A 246 -20.67 -19.11 -13.86
CA LEU A 246 -20.31 -18.16 -12.80
C LEU A 246 -20.04 -16.77 -13.37
N TYR A 247 -20.60 -15.75 -12.72
CA TYR A 247 -20.40 -14.34 -13.09
C TYR A 247 -20.09 -13.50 -11.86
N ALA A 248 -19.14 -12.60 -11.97
CA ALA A 248 -18.67 -11.82 -10.82
C ALA A 248 -19.47 -10.53 -10.62
N VAL A 249 -19.81 -10.26 -9.35
CA VAL A 249 -20.21 -8.95 -8.85
C VAL A 249 -19.15 -8.51 -7.85
N TYR A 250 -18.26 -7.63 -8.28
CA TYR A 250 -17.08 -7.20 -7.50
C TYR A 250 -17.36 -5.87 -6.81
N LEU A 251 -17.39 -5.90 -5.48
CA LEU A 251 -17.55 -4.71 -4.66
C LEU A 251 -16.18 -4.25 -4.15
N THR A 252 -15.81 -3.04 -4.53
CA THR A 252 -14.61 -2.34 -4.06
C THR A 252 -15.01 -1.20 -3.12
N ASN A 253 -14.07 -0.63 -2.39
CA ASN A 253 -14.35 0.50 -1.50
C ASN A 253 -13.54 1.72 -1.92
N HIS A 254 -14.15 2.88 -1.85
CA HIS A 254 -13.45 4.15 -2.05
C HIS A 254 -12.31 4.31 -1.04
N GLY A 255 -11.17 4.85 -1.47
CA GLY A 255 -9.99 5.02 -0.63
C GLY A 255 -9.24 3.72 -0.28
N CYS A 256 -9.58 2.59 -0.93
CA CYS A 256 -8.87 1.33 -0.73
C CYS A 256 -7.65 1.24 -1.65
N GLY A 257 -6.45 1.50 -1.12
CA GLY A 257 -5.19 1.41 -1.87
C GLY A 257 -5.01 0.07 -2.62
N PRO A 258 -5.12 -1.09 -1.97
CA PRO A 258 -5.01 -2.38 -2.66
C PRO A 258 -5.99 -2.56 -3.83
N ASP A 259 -7.24 -2.10 -3.71
CA ASP A 259 -8.24 -2.28 -4.78
C ASP A 259 -7.92 -1.45 -6.02
N THR A 260 -7.16 -0.37 -5.89
CA THR A 260 -6.72 0.42 -7.05
C THR A 260 -5.91 -0.45 -8.02
N MET A 261 -5.05 -1.32 -7.48
CA MET A 261 -4.23 -2.23 -8.28
C MET A 261 -4.96 -3.53 -8.62
N LEU A 262 -5.67 -4.12 -7.65
CA LEU A 262 -6.41 -5.37 -7.84
C LEU A 262 -7.48 -5.27 -8.94
N SER A 263 -8.11 -4.13 -9.11
CA SER A 263 -9.12 -3.93 -10.16
C SER A 263 -8.56 -4.15 -11.57
N HIS A 264 -7.32 -3.72 -11.83
CA HIS A 264 -6.65 -3.95 -13.12
C HIS A 264 -6.35 -5.43 -13.34
N LEU A 265 -5.83 -6.09 -12.32
CA LEU A 265 -5.49 -7.52 -12.38
C LEU A 265 -6.76 -8.37 -12.50
N PHE A 266 -7.81 -8.00 -11.76
CA PHE A 266 -9.13 -8.64 -11.86
C PHE A 266 -9.71 -8.53 -13.28
N LYS A 267 -9.66 -7.34 -13.88
CA LYS A 267 -10.07 -7.11 -15.26
C LYS A 267 -9.29 -8.01 -16.25
N GLN A 268 -7.98 -8.17 -16.02
CA GLN A 268 -7.14 -9.06 -16.83
C GLN A 268 -7.59 -10.52 -16.72
N GLU A 269 -7.87 -11.01 -15.50
CA GLU A 269 -8.33 -12.39 -15.29
C GLU A 269 -9.70 -12.68 -15.88
N MET A 270 -10.61 -11.70 -15.80
CA MET A 270 -11.95 -11.86 -16.37
C MET A 270 -11.95 -11.88 -17.91
N GLY A 271 -10.95 -11.25 -18.55
CA GLY A 271 -10.86 -11.21 -20.03
C GLY A 271 -12.15 -10.69 -20.65
N ASP A 272 -12.73 -11.46 -21.59
CA ASP A 272 -13.98 -11.14 -22.27
C ASP A 272 -15.24 -11.55 -21.50
N LYS A 273 -15.08 -12.18 -20.33
CA LYS A 273 -16.21 -12.58 -19.50
C LYS A 273 -16.80 -11.37 -18.79
N PRO A 274 -18.13 -11.11 -18.92
CA PRO A 274 -18.74 -9.96 -18.27
C PRO A 274 -18.73 -10.11 -16.76
N TYR A 275 -18.49 -8.98 -16.11
CA TYR A 275 -18.59 -8.84 -14.67
C TYR A 275 -19.10 -7.43 -14.33
N LEU A 276 -19.64 -7.27 -13.15
CA LEU A 276 -20.04 -5.98 -12.62
C LEU A 276 -19.11 -5.58 -11.50
N GLN A 277 -18.48 -4.40 -11.60
CA GLN A 277 -17.71 -3.80 -10.51
C GLN A 277 -18.45 -2.57 -9.99
N ILE A 278 -18.68 -2.52 -8.68
CA ILE A 278 -19.30 -1.39 -7.97
C ILE A 278 -18.34 -0.91 -6.89
N GLU A 279 -18.15 0.40 -6.83
CA GLU A 279 -17.43 1.04 -5.74
C GLU A 279 -18.43 1.53 -4.69
N VAL A 280 -18.14 1.15 -3.44
CA VAL A 280 -18.95 1.52 -2.29
C VAL A 280 -18.27 2.69 -1.57
N ASP A 281 -18.98 3.77 -1.38
CA ASP A 281 -18.59 4.93 -0.59
C ASP A 281 -19.75 5.45 0.25
N GLU A 282 -19.53 6.52 0.98
CA GLU A 282 -20.55 7.15 1.83
C GLU A 282 -21.57 8.02 1.06
N HIS A 283 -21.34 8.24 -0.24
CA HIS A 283 -22.15 9.10 -1.12
C HIS A 283 -22.89 8.31 -2.20
N PHE A 284 -22.91 6.98 -2.09
CA PHE A 284 -23.52 6.14 -3.11
C PHE A 284 -25.01 6.43 -3.32
N SER A 285 -25.46 6.28 -4.56
CA SER A 285 -26.88 6.38 -4.93
C SER A 285 -27.44 5.01 -5.24
N ASN A 286 -28.45 4.58 -4.48
CA ASN A 286 -29.14 3.31 -4.72
C ASN A 286 -29.67 3.21 -6.16
N VAL A 287 -30.17 4.31 -6.73
CA VAL A 287 -30.70 4.35 -8.09
C VAL A 287 -29.61 4.02 -9.12
N GLY A 288 -28.43 4.63 -8.97
CA GLY A 288 -27.29 4.35 -9.87
C GLY A 288 -26.83 2.89 -9.78
N VAL A 289 -26.81 2.33 -8.60
CA VAL A 289 -26.44 0.92 -8.37
C VAL A 289 -27.47 -0.01 -9.00
N ILE A 290 -28.76 0.20 -8.76
CA ILE A 290 -29.85 -0.61 -9.32
C ILE A 290 -29.78 -0.59 -10.85
N THR A 291 -29.62 0.59 -11.45
CA THR A 291 -29.54 0.73 -12.93
C THR A 291 -28.37 -0.07 -13.50
N ARG A 292 -27.20 -0.04 -12.86
CA ARG A 292 -26.03 -0.81 -13.30
C ARG A 292 -26.23 -2.32 -13.14
N ILE A 293 -26.87 -2.75 -12.06
CA ILE A 293 -27.23 -4.15 -11.83
C ILE A 293 -28.21 -4.62 -12.93
N GLU A 294 -29.29 -3.88 -13.18
CA GLU A 294 -30.27 -4.25 -14.20
C GLU A 294 -29.63 -4.34 -15.60
N ALA A 295 -28.78 -3.39 -15.96
CA ALA A 295 -28.05 -3.44 -17.23
C ALA A 295 -27.14 -4.68 -17.32
N PHE A 296 -26.45 -5.00 -16.24
CA PHE A 296 -25.60 -6.20 -16.17
C PHE A 296 -26.42 -7.49 -16.29
N LEU A 297 -27.51 -7.63 -15.52
CA LEU A 297 -28.38 -8.80 -15.57
C LEU A 297 -29.00 -8.97 -16.97
N ASN A 298 -29.43 -7.87 -17.59
CA ASN A 298 -29.95 -7.89 -18.96
C ASN A 298 -28.89 -8.38 -19.95
N SER A 299 -27.63 -7.92 -19.82
CA SER A 299 -26.53 -8.39 -20.66
C SER A 299 -26.28 -9.90 -20.51
N LEU A 300 -26.42 -10.43 -19.30
CA LEU A 300 -26.28 -11.87 -19.05
C LEU A 300 -27.40 -12.68 -19.71
N ASN A 301 -28.64 -12.16 -19.73
CA ASN A 301 -29.78 -12.89 -20.27
C ASN A 301 -29.68 -13.12 -21.78
N HIS A 302 -28.91 -12.30 -22.49
CA HIS A 302 -28.68 -12.43 -23.93
C HIS A 302 -27.46 -13.31 -24.28
N ARG A 303 -26.74 -13.84 -23.29
CA ARG A 303 -25.61 -14.71 -23.54
C ARG A 303 -26.04 -16.14 -23.88
N PRO A 304 -25.35 -16.79 -24.82
CA PRO A 304 -25.59 -18.19 -25.12
C PRO A 304 -25.33 -19.08 -23.90
N VAL A 305 -26.03 -20.18 -23.85
CA VAL A 305 -25.83 -21.23 -22.84
C VAL A 305 -24.60 -22.04 -23.23
N GLU A 306 -23.61 -22.08 -22.35
CA GLU A 306 -22.43 -22.91 -22.50
C GLU A 306 -22.56 -24.17 -21.63
N VAL A 307 -22.25 -25.31 -22.21
CA VAL A 307 -22.33 -26.61 -21.50
C VAL A 307 -20.95 -27.00 -20.98
N LEU A 308 -20.89 -27.35 -19.71
CA LEU A 308 -19.67 -27.85 -19.10
C LEU A 308 -19.21 -29.15 -19.77
N PRO A 309 -17.91 -29.29 -20.08
CA PRO A 309 -17.31 -30.55 -20.48
C PRO A 309 -17.54 -31.63 -19.41
N LYS A 310 -17.62 -32.91 -19.82
CA LYS A 310 -17.88 -34.03 -18.88
C LYS A 310 -16.74 -34.24 -17.88
N ASP A 311 -15.54 -33.85 -18.25
CA ASP A 311 -14.29 -33.92 -17.48
C ASP A 311 -13.89 -32.58 -16.86
N PHE A 312 -14.82 -31.61 -16.79
CA PHE A 312 -14.54 -30.29 -16.24
C PHE A 312 -14.14 -30.38 -14.76
N VAL A 313 -13.00 -29.78 -14.44
CA VAL A 313 -12.52 -29.62 -13.07
C VAL A 313 -12.29 -28.13 -12.80
N LEU A 314 -13.03 -27.58 -11.83
CA LEU A 314 -13.04 -26.15 -11.53
C LEU A 314 -11.65 -25.60 -11.18
N GLU A 315 -10.84 -26.35 -10.46
CA GLU A 315 -9.52 -25.94 -10.00
C GLU A 315 -8.42 -26.08 -11.07
N GLN A 316 -8.70 -26.64 -12.23
CA GLN A 316 -7.76 -26.74 -13.35
C GLN A 316 -7.78 -25.46 -14.20
N VAL A 317 -7.26 -24.37 -13.63
CA VAL A 317 -7.12 -23.08 -14.31
C VAL A 317 -5.71 -22.87 -14.83
N ASP A 318 -5.60 -22.08 -15.89
CA ASP A 318 -4.30 -21.70 -16.46
C ASP A 318 -3.59 -20.67 -15.56
N ILE A 319 -2.34 -20.99 -15.17
CA ILE A 319 -1.45 -20.08 -14.45
C ILE A 319 -0.36 -19.63 -15.42
N ARG A 320 -0.33 -18.35 -15.74
CA ARG A 320 0.60 -17.75 -16.70
C ARG A 320 1.77 -17.10 -15.98
N PRO A 321 2.93 -17.77 -15.88
CA PRO A 321 4.07 -17.20 -15.16
C PRO A 321 4.43 -15.80 -15.68
N CYS A 322 4.62 -14.86 -14.77
CA CYS A 322 5.03 -13.50 -15.09
C CYS A 322 6.15 -13.07 -14.14
N HIS A 323 7.38 -13.25 -14.60
CA HIS A 323 8.55 -12.82 -13.86
C HIS A 323 9.09 -11.51 -14.44
N LEU A 324 9.23 -10.50 -13.58
CA LEU A 324 9.84 -9.23 -13.95
C LEU A 324 11.33 -9.28 -13.57
N PRO A 325 12.26 -9.08 -14.54
CA PRO A 325 13.69 -9.12 -14.25
C PRO A 325 14.07 -8.00 -13.27
N ALA A 326 14.96 -8.33 -12.32
CA ALA A 326 15.51 -7.38 -11.37
C ALA A 326 16.75 -6.64 -11.91
N VAL A 327 17.37 -7.18 -12.96
CA VAL A 327 18.61 -6.67 -13.55
C VAL A 327 18.38 -6.38 -15.03
N PRO A 328 18.81 -5.22 -15.54
CA PRO A 328 18.64 -4.89 -16.95
C PRO A 328 19.53 -5.72 -17.87
N GLU A 329 19.01 -6.04 -19.05
CA GLU A 329 19.77 -6.60 -20.17
C GLU A 329 20.65 -5.50 -20.81
N LYS A 330 21.86 -5.86 -21.27
CA LYS A 330 22.78 -4.87 -21.88
C LYS A 330 22.44 -4.52 -23.32
N ASP A 331 21.66 -5.35 -23.99
CA ASP A 331 21.33 -5.20 -25.41
C ASP A 331 20.21 -4.18 -25.68
N PHE A 332 19.52 -3.71 -24.64
CA PHE A 332 18.42 -2.76 -24.77
C PHE A 332 18.67 -1.51 -23.92
N PRO A 333 18.30 -0.31 -24.40
CA PRO A 333 18.39 0.89 -23.60
C PRO A 333 17.49 0.78 -22.36
N LEU A 334 17.99 1.25 -21.20
CA LEU A 334 17.26 1.29 -19.95
C LEU A 334 16.81 2.72 -19.67
N TRP A 335 15.51 2.95 -19.60
CA TRP A 335 14.94 4.23 -19.23
C TRP A 335 14.61 4.27 -17.75
N LEU A 336 15.15 5.29 -17.05
CA LEU A 336 14.85 5.57 -15.66
C LEU A 336 13.72 6.60 -15.58
N PRO A 337 12.77 6.47 -14.65
CA PRO A 337 11.81 7.54 -14.39
C PRO A 337 12.54 8.83 -13.96
N PRO A 338 11.92 10.00 -14.14
CA PRO A 338 12.51 11.24 -13.67
C PRO A 338 12.50 11.28 -12.14
N LEU A 339 13.67 11.21 -11.51
CA LEU A 339 13.88 11.17 -10.07
C LEU A 339 14.58 12.44 -9.55
N GLY A 340 14.42 13.56 -10.26
CA GLY A 340 15.06 14.83 -9.93
C GLY A 340 16.59 14.69 -9.91
N GLU A 341 17.23 15.20 -8.87
CA GLU A 341 18.71 15.21 -8.73
C GLU A 341 19.33 13.81 -8.65
N TYR A 342 18.54 12.76 -8.37
CA TYR A 342 19.04 11.38 -8.38
C TYR A 342 19.18 10.80 -9.79
N THR A 343 18.50 11.37 -10.78
CA THR A 343 18.38 10.74 -12.11
C THR A 343 19.75 10.60 -12.79
N ALA A 344 20.58 11.64 -12.75
CA ALA A 344 21.89 11.63 -13.41
C ALA A 344 22.84 10.59 -12.79
N SER A 345 22.96 10.56 -11.46
CA SER A 345 23.85 9.65 -10.74
C SER A 345 23.39 8.19 -10.83
N LEU A 346 22.09 7.92 -10.77
CA LEU A 346 21.54 6.57 -10.99
C LEU A 346 21.73 6.12 -12.45
N THR A 347 21.55 7.01 -13.42
CA THR A 347 21.89 6.73 -14.82
C THR A 347 23.38 6.36 -14.95
N GLY A 348 24.25 7.14 -14.27
CA GLY A 348 25.70 6.86 -14.21
C GLY A 348 26.03 5.51 -13.58
N TYR A 349 25.31 5.12 -12.53
CA TYR A 349 25.45 3.81 -11.89
C TYR A 349 25.21 2.65 -12.90
N PHE A 350 24.14 2.71 -13.68
CA PHE A 350 23.86 1.68 -14.67
C PHE A 350 24.84 1.71 -15.85
N ARG A 351 25.26 2.91 -16.29
CA ARG A 351 26.27 3.05 -17.37
C ARG A 351 27.62 2.46 -16.96
N ALA A 352 28.02 2.62 -15.71
CA ALA A 352 29.24 2.00 -15.18
C ALA A 352 29.20 0.48 -15.23
N GLN A 353 28.01 -0.14 -15.30
CA GLN A 353 27.82 -1.57 -15.46
C GLN A 353 27.68 -2.01 -16.92
N GLY A 354 27.85 -1.08 -17.87
CA GLY A 354 27.77 -1.34 -19.30
C GLY A 354 26.35 -1.39 -19.86
N VAL A 355 25.38 -0.77 -19.17
CA VAL A 355 24.00 -0.62 -19.64
C VAL A 355 23.83 0.74 -20.30
N ASP A 356 23.20 0.82 -21.47
CA ASP A 356 22.81 2.11 -22.09
C ASP A 356 21.62 2.71 -21.31
N ALA A 357 21.93 3.36 -20.20
CA ALA A 357 20.93 3.94 -19.33
C ALA A 357 20.63 5.40 -19.72
N ARG A 358 19.35 5.75 -19.76
CA ARG A 358 18.82 7.06 -20.18
C ARG A 358 17.74 7.52 -19.20
N ALA A 359 17.56 8.82 -19.06
CA ALA A 359 16.45 9.40 -18.29
C ALA A 359 15.21 9.56 -19.17
N LEU A 360 14.05 9.18 -18.66
CA LEU A 360 12.78 9.61 -19.25
C LEU A 360 12.67 11.14 -19.17
N PRO A 361 12.02 11.78 -20.15
CA PRO A 361 11.69 13.20 -20.07
C PRO A 361 10.83 13.52 -18.83
N HIS A 362 10.87 14.78 -18.41
CA HIS A 362 9.95 15.28 -17.40
C HIS A 362 8.48 14.99 -17.79
N LEU A 363 7.65 14.75 -16.79
CA LEU A 363 6.25 14.40 -16.99
C LEU A 363 5.51 15.53 -17.73
N SER A 364 5.12 15.28 -18.98
CA SER A 364 4.29 16.20 -19.76
C SER A 364 2.79 15.94 -19.53
N ALA A 365 1.96 16.96 -19.81
CA ALA A 365 0.52 16.79 -19.80
C ALA A 365 0.04 15.68 -20.77
N HIS A 366 0.72 15.52 -21.91
CA HIS A 366 0.45 14.45 -22.86
C HIS A 366 0.75 13.07 -22.24
N ALA A 367 1.95 12.89 -21.67
CA ALA A 367 2.32 11.64 -21.01
C ALA A 367 1.32 11.25 -19.90
N LEU A 368 0.95 12.22 -19.07
CA LEU A 368 -0.02 11.98 -18.02
C LEU A 368 -1.42 11.63 -18.58
N SER A 369 -1.85 12.26 -19.66
CA SER A 369 -3.10 11.94 -20.34
C SER A 369 -3.10 10.50 -20.84
N LEU A 370 -1.99 10.03 -21.42
CA LEU A 370 -1.83 8.62 -21.83
C LEU A 370 -1.96 7.65 -20.67
N GLY A 371 -1.30 7.96 -19.54
CA GLY A 371 -1.41 7.12 -18.34
C GLY A 371 -2.83 7.10 -17.78
N ARG A 372 -3.47 8.28 -17.69
CA ARG A 372 -4.85 8.40 -17.19
C ARG A 372 -5.89 7.67 -18.07
N ALA A 373 -5.68 7.59 -19.37
CA ALA A 373 -6.55 6.83 -20.27
C ALA A 373 -6.61 5.34 -19.95
N GLU A 374 -5.59 4.81 -19.29
CA GLU A 374 -5.49 3.40 -18.88
C GLU A 374 -5.87 3.16 -17.42
N THR A 375 -6.26 4.21 -16.68
CA THR A 375 -6.59 4.14 -15.25
C THR A 375 -8.07 4.33 -14.99
N SER A 376 -8.51 4.08 -13.76
CA SER A 376 -9.89 4.25 -13.31
C SER A 376 -10.11 5.51 -12.46
N ALA A 377 -9.13 6.40 -12.40
CA ALA A 377 -9.07 7.59 -11.54
C ALA A 377 -9.03 7.28 -10.01
N LYS A 378 -8.74 6.04 -9.64
CA LYS A 378 -8.58 5.61 -8.24
C LYS A 378 -7.12 5.47 -7.83
N GLU A 379 -6.27 5.29 -8.82
CA GLU A 379 -4.85 5.06 -8.66
C GLU A 379 -4.16 6.35 -8.20
N TYR A 380 -3.17 6.18 -7.33
CA TYR A 380 -2.33 7.29 -6.91
C TYR A 380 -1.57 7.89 -8.09
N LEU A 381 -1.41 9.21 -8.11
CA LEU A 381 -0.79 9.95 -9.21
C LEU A 381 0.53 9.36 -9.73
N PRO A 382 1.43 8.79 -8.91
CA PRO A 382 2.64 8.15 -9.42
C PRO A 382 2.39 7.03 -10.44
N PHE A 383 1.31 6.28 -10.29
CA PHE A 383 1.01 5.18 -11.21
C PHE A 383 0.71 5.65 -12.64
N PRO A 384 -0.29 6.54 -12.90
CA PRO A 384 -0.52 7.06 -14.25
C PRO A 384 0.68 7.88 -14.78
N ALA A 385 1.46 8.53 -13.92
CA ALA A 385 2.66 9.25 -14.33
C ALA A 385 3.74 8.30 -14.89
N LEU A 386 4.05 7.22 -14.19
CA LEU A 386 5.00 6.20 -14.63
C LEU A 386 4.54 5.50 -15.93
N LEU A 387 3.29 5.05 -15.94
CA LEU A 387 2.71 4.39 -17.12
C LEU A 387 2.69 5.34 -18.33
N GLY A 388 2.28 6.59 -18.12
CA GLY A 388 2.22 7.59 -19.18
C GLY A 388 3.60 7.96 -19.73
N GLY A 389 4.62 8.05 -18.87
CA GLY A 389 6.01 8.24 -19.29
C GLY A 389 6.53 7.11 -20.21
N ILE A 390 6.20 5.86 -19.87
CA ILE A 390 6.53 4.69 -20.72
C ILE A 390 5.81 4.78 -22.06
N LEU A 391 4.49 5.03 -22.05
CA LEU A 391 3.69 5.10 -23.27
C LEU A 391 4.14 6.25 -24.18
N ALA A 392 4.39 7.43 -23.63
CA ALA A 392 4.88 8.59 -24.41
C ALA A 392 6.27 8.32 -25.00
N GLN A 393 7.17 7.67 -24.27
CA GLN A 393 8.48 7.28 -24.82
C GLN A 393 8.36 6.28 -25.97
N GLN A 394 7.43 5.34 -25.87
CA GLN A 394 7.18 4.34 -26.92
C GLN A 394 6.46 4.93 -28.15
N GLU A 395 5.75 6.06 -28.01
CA GLU A 395 5.24 6.82 -29.16
C GLU A 395 6.37 7.53 -29.91
N VAL A 396 7.39 8.02 -29.21
CA VAL A 396 8.54 8.71 -29.79
C VAL A 396 9.51 7.69 -30.42
N ASP A 397 9.77 6.59 -29.73
CA ASP A 397 10.67 5.53 -30.19
C ASP A 397 10.05 4.15 -29.85
N PRO A 398 9.44 3.49 -30.84
CA PRO A 398 8.80 2.19 -30.65
C PRO A 398 9.81 1.02 -30.59
N ALA A 399 11.11 1.28 -30.71
CA ALA A 399 12.13 0.25 -30.59
C ALA A 399 12.07 -0.45 -29.21
N PRO A 400 12.49 -1.73 -29.15
CA PRO A 400 12.54 -2.43 -27.86
C PRO A 400 13.41 -1.71 -26.83
N ALA A 401 12.84 -1.45 -25.66
CA ALA A 401 13.48 -0.74 -24.57
C ALA A 401 13.06 -1.31 -23.21
N GLN A 402 13.86 -1.05 -22.20
CA GLN A 402 13.60 -1.42 -20.82
C GLN A 402 13.25 -0.18 -20.00
N PHE A 403 12.36 -0.35 -19.02
CA PHE A 403 11.93 0.72 -18.11
C PHE A 403 12.11 0.27 -16.67
N LEU A 404 12.82 1.08 -15.88
CA LEU A 404 13.07 0.80 -14.45
C LEU A 404 11.86 1.18 -13.62
N ILE A 405 11.19 0.20 -13.04
CA ILE A 405 10.07 0.36 -12.12
C ILE A 405 10.34 -0.50 -10.87
N PRO A 406 11.06 0.02 -9.87
CA PRO A 406 11.34 -0.72 -8.65
C PRO A 406 10.06 -1.17 -7.95
N GLN A 407 10.13 -2.30 -7.28
CA GLN A 407 9.05 -2.85 -6.46
C GLN A 407 9.38 -2.67 -4.98
N THR A 408 8.36 -2.49 -4.16
CA THR A 408 8.45 -2.59 -2.71
C THR A 408 7.75 -3.85 -2.23
N GLN A 409 8.28 -4.44 -1.19
CA GLN A 409 7.62 -5.50 -0.45
C GLN A 409 6.66 -4.87 0.55
N GLY A 410 5.41 -5.27 0.57
CA GLY A 410 4.56 -4.83 1.66
C GLY A 410 3.15 -4.41 1.33
N ALA A 411 2.59 -3.64 2.25
CA ALA A 411 1.18 -3.35 2.34
C ALA A 411 0.72 -2.15 1.50
N GLU A 412 1.63 -1.54 0.75
CA GLU A 412 1.33 -0.36 -0.07
C GLU A 412 1.07 -0.72 -1.54
N ALA A 413 0.34 0.15 -2.25
CA ALA A 413 -0.08 -0.12 -3.62
C ALA A 413 1.09 -0.07 -4.63
N ASP A 414 2.13 0.72 -4.35
CA ASP A 414 3.29 0.93 -5.21
C ASP A 414 4.08 -0.36 -5.49
N GLY A 415 4.07 -1.31 -4.56
CA GLY A 415 4.64 -2.64 -4.76
C GLY A 415 4.02 -3.42 -5.92
N GLN A 416 2.82 -3.03 -6.39
CA GLN A 416 2.12 -3.69 -7.49
C GLN A 416 2.26 -2.95 -8.83
N TYR A 417 2.84 -1.75 -8.86
CA TYR A 417 2.88 -0.90 -10.05
C TYR A 417 3.49 -1.61 -11.26
N ALA A 418 4.65 -2.23 -11.11
CA ALA A 418 5.31 -2.92 -12.21
C ALA A 418 4.45 -4.04 -12.82
N ARG A 419 3.80 -4.85 -11.97
CA ARG A 419 2.93 -5.94 -12.42
C ARG A 419 1.69 -5.42 -13.15
N VAL A 420 1.08 -4.35 -12.65
CA VAL A 420 -0.11 -3.73 -13.28
C VAL A 420 0.28 -3.01 -14.58
N ILE A 421 1.42 -2.29 -14.61
CA ILE A 421 1.94 -1.70 -15.86
C ILE A 421 2.16 -2.79 -16.91
N ARG A 422 2.78 -3.93 -16.56
CA ARG A 422 2.92 -5.06 -17.48
C ARG A 422 1.56 -5.54 -18.00
N ALA A 423 0.57 -5.67 -17.13
CA ALA A 423 -0.78 -6.06 -17.52
C ALA A 423 -1.43 -5.07 -18.52
N VAL A 424 -1.21 -3.78 -18.32
CA VAL A 424 -1.69 -2.74 -19.26
C VAL A 424 -0.97 -2.84 -20.60
N LEU A 425 0.36 -2.97 -20.59
CA LEU A 425 1.17 -3.11 -21.81
C LEU A 425 0.78 -4.37 -22.60
N ASP A 426 0.52 -5.47 -21.92
CA ASP A 426 0.06 -6.73 -22.56
C ASP A 426 -1.30 -6.55 -23.26
N ARG A 427 -2.27 -5.92 -22.58
CA ARG A 427 -3.58 -5.61 -23.19
C ARG A 427 -3.47 -4.71 -24.42
N ARG A 428 -2.48 -3.83 -24.44
CA ARG A 428 -2.17 -2.97 -25.60
C ARG A 428 -1.37 -3.69 -26.69
N GLY A 429 -0.98 -4.95 -26.50
CA GLY A 429 -0.11 -5.68 -27.41
C GLY A 429 1.34 -5.12 -27.45
N ASN A 430 1.72 -4.29 -26.47
CA ASN A 430 3.05 -3.68 -26.43
C ASN A 430 4.07 -4.64 -25.80
N GLN A 431 4.79 -5.38 -26.64
CA GLN A 431 5.86 -6.29 -26.23
C GLN A 431 7.25 -5.64 -26.32
N SER A 432 7.38 -4.46 -26.93
CA SER A 432 8.64 -3.75 -27.05
C SER A 432 9.04 -3.03 -25.75
N ALA A 433 8.08 -2.66 -24.91
CA ALA A 433 8.33 -2.11 -23.57
C ALA A 433 8.53 -3.24 -22.57
N LYS A 434 9.79 -3.53 -22.22
CA LYS A 434 10.18 -4.46 -21.15
C LYS A 434 10.25 -3.72 -19.82
N LEU A 435 9.97 -4.38 -18.70
CA LEU A 435 10.11 -3.79 -17.37
C LEU A 435 11.29 -4.42 -16.62
N VAL A 436 12.07 -3.59 -15.94
CA VAL A 436 13.11 -4.01 -15.00
C VAL A 436 12.64 -3.60 -13.61
N SER A 437 12.45 -4.57 -12.74
CA SER A 437 11.72 -4.35 -11.49
C SER A 437 12.44 -4.97 -10.27
N PRO A 438 13.54 -4.34 -9.81
CA PRO A 438 14.24 -4.79 -8.62
C PRO A 438 13.41 -4.56 -7.36
N MET A 439 13.53 -5.48 -6.39
CA MET A 439 12.92 -5.35 -5.07
C MET A 439 13.79 -4.44 -4.21
N LEU A 440 13.24 -3.31 -3.75
CA LEU A 440 13.99 -2.31 -2.98
C LEU A 440 14.56 -2.87 -1.67
N GLU A 441 13.80 -3.68 -0.95
CA GLU A 441 14.20 -4.23 0.35
C GLU A 441 15.44 -5.13 0.29
N THR A 442 15.69 -5.74 -0.87
CA THR A 442 16.82 -6.69 -1.05
C THR A 442 17.94 -6.14 -1.93
N LEU A 443 17.87 -4.89 -2.35
CA LEU A 443 18.89 -4.27 -3.21
C LEU A 443 20.33 -4.46 -2.69
N PRO A 444 20.66 -4.32 -1.40
CA PRO A 444 22.04 -4.51 -0.93
C PRO A 444 22.57 -5.93 -1.17
N ALA A 445 21.69 -6.93 -1.11
CA ALA A 445 22.07 -8.32 -1.32
C ALA A 445 22.13 -8.69 -2.81
N THR A 446 21.39 -7.99 -3.67
CA THR A 446 21.20 -8.34 -5.10
C THR A 446 21.90 -7.39 -6.07
N ALA A 447 22.27 -6.16 -5.64
CA ALA A 447 22.97 -5.21 -6.49
C ALA A 447 24.37 -5.73 -6.89
N GLN A 448 24.74 -5.55 -8.15
CA GLN A 448 26.07 -5.92 -8.67
C GLN A 448 27.18 -5.10 -7.99
N ASP A 449 26.95 -3.81 -7.78
CA ASP A 449 27.86 -2.91 -7.05
C ASP A 449 27.02 -2.02 -6.11
N ARG A 450 26.83 -2.52 -4.88
CA ARG A 450 26.06 -1.83 -3.84
C ARG A 450 26.71 -0.53 -3.35
N ASP A 451 28.04 -0.44 -3.40
CA ASP A 451 28.78 0.77 -3.03
C ASP A 451 28.56 1.89 -4.06
N ALA A 452 28.64 1.56 -5.34
CA ALA A 452 28.32 2.48 -6.42
C ALA A 452 26.85 2.93 -6.37
N LEU A 453 25.92 2.01 -6.07
CA LEU A 453 24.50 2.34 -5.90
C LEU A 453 24.30 3.35 -4.75
N PHE A 454 24.95 3.12 -3.61
CA PHE A 454 24.80 4.00 -2.45
C PHE A 454 25.41 5.38 -2.72
N ARG A 455 26.58 5.44 -3.39
CA ARG A 455 27.16 6.71 -3.85
C ARG A 455 26.25 7.47 -4.82
N ALA A 456 25.54 6.77 -5.70
CA ALA A 456 24.57 7.39 -6.60
C ALA A 456 23.39 8.04 -5.85
N LEU A 457 22.93 7.37 -4.79
CA LEU A 457 21.89 7.91 -3.91
C LEU A 457 22.39 9.12 -3.11
N LEU A 458 23.56 9.00 -2.49
CA LEU A 458 24.19 10.12 -1.75
C LEU A 458 24.45 11.33 -2.62
N ALA A 459 24.82 11.13 -3.89
CA ALA A 459 25.02 12.24 -4.83
C ALA A 459 23.73 13.08 -5.00
N GLY A 460 22.59 12.43 -5.14
CA GLY A 460 21.29 13.11 -5.19
C GLY A 460 20.96 13.85 -3.89
N ASP A 461 21.20 13.23 -2.74
CA ASP A 461 20.99 13.86 -1.43
C ASP A 461 21.85 15.10 -1.24
N ILE A 462 23.14 15.03 -1.62
CA ILE A 462 24.07 16.16 -1.54
C ILE A 462 23.63 17.31 -2.49
N LEU A 463 23.19 16.98 -3.70
CA LEU A 463 22.66 17.99 -4.62
C LEU A 463 21.41 18.67 -4.05
N TYR A 464 20.49 17.91 -3.44
CA TYR A 464 19.32 18.51 -2.78
C TYR A 464 19.66 19.34 -1.54
N ALA A 465 20.74 19.01 -0.83
CA ALA A 465 21.24 19.82 0.27
C ALA A 465 21.91 21.12 -0.20
N ALA A 466 22.38 21.15 -1.45
CA ALA A 466 23.05 22.32 -2.01
C ALA A 466 22.09 23.48 -2.28
N PRO A 467 22.48 24.74 -2.05
CA PRO A 467 21.76 25.89 -2.57
C PRO A 467 21.52 25.79 -4.07
N ALA A 468 20.31 26.15 -4.53
CA ALA A 468 19.88 25.93 -5.92
C ALA A 468 20.90 26.47 -6.96
N ALA A 469 21.54 27.63 -6.68
CA ALA A 469 22.55 28.23 -7.55
C ALA A 469 23.83 27.39 -7.73
N MET A 470 24.11 26.45 -6.81
CA MET A 470 25.31 25.62 -6.85
C MET A 470 25.08 24.26 -7.52
N ARG A 471 23.84 23.75 -7.53
CA ARG A 471 23.50 22.38 -7.97
C ARG A 471 24.07 22.06 -9.36
N ALA A 472 23.80 22.92 -10.34
CA ALA A 472 24.26 22.70 -11.70
C ALA A 472 25.80 22.66 -11.82
N GLY A 473 26.51 23.48 -11.06
CA GLY A 473 27.97 23.50 -11.02
C GLY A 473 28.55 22.24 -10.38
N ILE A 474 27.97 21.77 -9.28
CA ILE A 474 28.38 20.54 -8.60
C ILE A 474 28.11 19.34 -9.51
N ALA A 475 26.90 19.23 -10.07
CA ALA A 475 26.54 18.17 -10.98
C ALA A 475 27.45 18.10 -12.22
N ALA A 476 27.80 19.25 -12.80
CA ALA A 476 28.71 19.32 -13.96
C ALA A 476 30.17 18.93 -13.62
N ALA A 477 30.57 19.04 -12.36
CA ALA A 477 31.88 18.59 -11.89
C ALA A 477 31.95 17.04 -11.70
N TRP A 478 30.82 16.38 -11.78
CA TRP A 478 30.70 14.92 -11.72
C TRP A 478 30.38 14.41 -13.13
N ASP A 479 31.33 13.74 -13.77
CA ASP A 479 31.12 13.25 -15.15
C ASP A 479 29.89 12.35 -15.27
N THR A 480 29.69 11.44 -14.30
CA THR A 480 28.52 10.56 -14.22
C THR A 480 28.21 10.15 -12.77
N LEU A 481 29.02 9.22 -12.23
CA LEU A 481 28.91 8.70 -10.87
C LEU A 481 30.10 9.21 -10.05
N PRO A 482 29.90 10.08 -9.04
CA PRO A 482 31.00 10.60 -8.25
C PRO A 482 31.65 9.53 -7.37
N GLY A 483 32.96 9.67 -7.17
CA GLY A 483 33.71 8.92 -6.17
C GLY A 483 33.53 9.52 -4.77
N TRP A 484 33.90 8.78 -3.72
CA TRP A 484 33.80 9.23 -2.32
C TRP A 484 34.46 10.59 -2.10
N ALA A 485 35.68 10.80 -2.61
CA ALA A 485 36.39 12.08 -2.44
C ALA A 485 35.64 13.27 -3.05
N GLN A 486 34.92 13.08 -4.17
CA GLN A 486 34.12 14.11 -4.80
C GLN A 486 32.85 14.42 -3.98
N LEU A 487 32.21 13.39 -3.40
CA LEU A 487 31.05 13.56 -2.52
C LEU A 487 31.41 14.35 -1.26
N HIS A 488 32.49 13.97 -0.55
CA HIS A 488 32.99 14.69 0.62
C HIS A 488 33.41 16.14 0.29
N LYS A 489 34.11 16.34 -0.84
CA LYS A 489 34.49 17.69 -1.27
C LYS A 489 33.25 18.56 -1.47
N ALA A 490 32.24 18.06 -2.17
CA ALA A 490 30.99 18.80 -2.41
C ALA A 490 30.26 19.09 -1.09
N ALA A 491 30.18 18.11 -0.17
CA ALA A 491 29.55 18.30 1.13
C ALA A 491 30.25 19.42 1.95
N VAL A 492 31.58 19.43 1.98
CA VAL A 492 32.36 20.51 2.65
C VAL A 492 32.15 21.86 2.00
N GLU A 493 32.09 21.93 0.66
CA GLU A 493 31.83 23.18 -0.06
C GLU A 493 30.45 23.75 0.26
N ILE A 494 29.43 22.90 0.26
CA ILE A 494 28.04 23.24 0.63
C ILE A 494 27.99 23.72 2.09
N GLY A 495 28.63 23.00 3.01
CA GLY A 495 28.61 23.30 4.45
C GLY A 495 29.23 24.67 4.79
N ARG A 496 30.08 25.21 3.92
CA ARG A 496 30.64 26.58 4.06
C ARG A 496 29.67 27.69 3.63
N CYS A 497 28.60 27.34 2.92
CA CYS A 497 27.61 28.31 2.50
C CYS A 497 26.73 28.74 3.68
N PRO A 498 26.37 30.02 3.81
CA PRO A 498 25.41 30.42 4.82
C PRO A 498 24.03 29.78 4.53
N ALA A 499 23.44 29.18 5.55
CA ALA A 499 22.05 28.78 5.48
C ALA A 499 21.17 30.03 5.68
N THR A 500 20.42 30.38 4.67
CA THR A 500 19.57 31.60 4.67
C THR A 500 18.14 31.23 4.31
N GLY A 501 17.21 32.05 4.77
CA GLY A 501 15.80 31.88 4.48
C GLY A 501 15.06 30.95 5.48
N ARG A 502 13.77 30.81 5.25
CA ARG A 502 12.92 29.92 6.03
C ARG A 502 13.27 28.45 5.74
N ARG A 503 13.40 27.65 6.77
CA ARG A 503 13.74 26.23 6.65
C ARG A 503 12.47 25.38 6.64
N LEU A 504 12.21 24.72 5.54
CA LEU A 504 11.04 23.86 5.34
C LEU A 504 11.48 22.41 5.21
N ALA A 505 11.14 21.58 6.21
CA ALA A 505 11.36 20.14 6.11
C ALA A 505 10.36 19.54 5.13
N THR A 506 10.83 18.70 4.19
CA THR A 506 9.97 18.00 3.25
C THR A 506 10.15 16.51 3.37
N VAL A 507 9.06 15.80 3.68
CA VAL A 507 9.05 14.35 3.88
C VAL A 507 7.93 13.73 3.05
N GLY A 508 8.24 12.74 2.24
CA GLY A 508 7.27 12.11 1.35
C GLY A 508 7.66 10.70 0.93
N THR A 509 6.91 10.12 0.00
CA THR A 509 7.20 8.80 -0.56
C THR A 509 8.48 8.86 -1.41
N PRO A 510 9.51 8.05 -1.12
CA PRO A 510 10.87 8.28 -1.61
C PRO A 510 11.04 8.28 -3.13
N LEU A 511 10.25 7.51 -3.88
CA LEU A 511 10.54 7.23 -5.28
C LEU A 511 9.70 8.00 -6.30
N CYS A 512 8.74 8.83 -5.89
CA CYS A 512 7.77 9.37 -6.85
C CYS A 512 7.60 10.89 -6.81
N LEU A 513 8.30 11.61 -5.93
CA LEU A 513 7.83 12.93 -5.54
C LEU A 513 8.64 14.12 -6.07
N THR A 514 9.79 13.88 -6.66
CA THR A 514 10.66 14.99 -7.05
C THR A 514 10.11 15.83 -8.19
N GLU A 515 9.10 15.31 -8.91
CA GLU A 515 8.52 16.01 -10.06
C GLU A 515 6.99 16.05 -10.10
N LEU A 516 6.33 15.36 -9.18
CA LEU A 516 4.87 15.34 -9.12
C LEU A 516 4.27 16.47 -8.29
N ASP A 517 5.13 17.31 -7.70
CA ASP A 517 4.73 18.44 -6.86
C ASP A 517 4.25 19.68 -7.65
N SER A 518 4.08 19.56 -8.97
CA SER A 518 3.66 20.67 -9.84
C SER A 518 4.52 21.94 -9.69
N GLY A 519 5.79 21.77 -9.35
CA GLY A 519 6.74 22.88 -9.16
C GLY A 519 6.57 23.65 -7.84
N VAL A 520 5.80 23.13 -6.89
CA VAL A 520 5.58 23.79 -5.59
C VAL A 520 6.89 23.94 -4.83
N LEU A 521 7.69 22.88 -4.73
CA LEU A 521 8.95 22.95 -4.00
C LEU A 521 9.96 23.87 -4.68
N SER A 522 10.07 23.84 -6.00
CA SER A 522 10.96 24.75 -6.75
C SER A 522 10.52 26.22 -6.62
N THR A 523 9.21 26.48 -6.58
CA THR A 523 8.70 27.84 -6.34
C THR A 523 9.04 28.32 -4.93
N LEU A 524 8.90 27.50 -3.90
CA LEU A 524 9.28 27.85 -2.54
C LEU A 524 10.78 28.12 -2.39
N GLU A 525 11.63 27.37 -3.10
CA GLU A 525 13.08 27.65 -3.16
C GLU A 525 13.36 28.98 -3.86
N ALA A 526 12.69 29.27 -4.99
CA ALA A 526 12.83 30.55 -5.71
C ALA A 526 12.34 31.75 -4.88
N GLU A 527 11.37 31.56 -4.01
CA GLU A 527 10.88 32.53 -3.02
C GLU A 527 11.81 32.67 -1.81
N GLY A 528 12.96 31.98 -1.78
CA GLY A 528 14.00 32.11 -0.76
C GLY A 528 13.88 31.11 0.42
N SER A 529 13.04 30.10 0.32
CA SER A 529 12.99 29.03 1.34
C SER A 529 14.14 28.03 1.16
N GLN A 530 14.71 27.56 2.27
CA GLN A 530 15.63 26.43 2.29
C GLN A 530 14.83 25.14 2.50
N LEU A 531 14.87 24.21 1.54
CA LEU A 531 14.21 22.93 1.66
C LEU A 531 15.12 21.91 2.33
N LEU A 532 14.69 21.38 3.48
CA LEU A 532 15.32 20.26 4.16
C LEU A 532 14.63 18.97 3.72
N ARG A 533 15.06 18.42 2.60
CA ARG A 533 14.42 17.21 2.02
C ARG A 533 14.91 15.95 2.72
N ALA A 534 13.98 15.07 3.10
CA ALA A 534 14.32 13.76 3.63
C ALA A 534 15.18 12.98 2.63
N PRO A 535 16.40 12.51 3.03
CA PRO A 535 17.35 11.89 2.10
C PRO A 535 16.87 10.51 1.63
N LEU A 536 16.99 10.25 0.34
CA LEU A 536 16.61 8.95 -0.24
C LEU A 536 17.58 7.83 0.19
N SER A 537 18.87 8.14 0.29
CA SER A 537 19.86 7.15 0.75
C SER A 537 19.58 6.70 2.19
N GLU A 538 19.19 7.63 3.08
CA GLU A 538 18.81 7.30 4.46
C GLU A 538 17.49 6.53 4.52
N ALA A 539 16.51 6.90 3.69
CA ALA A 539 15.23 6.20 3.62
C ALA A 539 15.41 4.73 3.19
N LEU A 540 16.22 4.49 2.16
CA LEU A 540 16.52 3.13 1.70
C LEU A 540 17.42 2.39 2.70
N TRP A 541 18.40 3.06 3.30
CA TRP A 541 19.21 2.48 4.37
C TRP A 541 18.34 2.05 5.56
N PHE A 542 17.38 2.87 5.97
CA PHE A 542 16.41 2.54 7.02
C PHE A 542 15.59 1.30 6.63
N LEU A 543 15.07 1.26 5.40
CA LEU A 543 14.34 0.12 4.86
C LEU A 543 15.19 -1.16 4.88
N TRP A 544 16.45 -1.07 4.47
CA TRP A 544 17.38 -2.21 4.47
C TRP A 544 17.73 -2.70 5.86
N LYS A 545 17.86 -1.79 6.81
CA LYS A 545 18.13 -2.10 8.22
C LYS A 545 16.89 -2.72 8.89
N ASP A 546 15.70 -2.24 8.56
CA ASP A 546 14.43 -2.79 9.04
C ASP A 546 14.19 -4.21 8.50
N ASN A 547 14.73 -4.54 7.31
CA ASN A 547 14.70 -5.87 6.68
C ASN A 547 16.02 -6.64 6.88
N MET A 548 16.56 -6.67 8.09
CA MET A 548 17.87 -7.25 8.39
C MET A 548 17.98 -8.74 8.11
N ASP A 549 16.91 -9.50 8.20
CA ASP A 549 16.96 -10.94 7.91
C ASP A 549 17.35 -11.19 6.43
N ALA A 550 16.79 -10.42 5.49
CA ALA A 550 17.14 -10.49 4.08
C ALA A 550 18.55 -9.93 3.81
N ASN A 551 18.98 -8.90 4.55
CA ASN A 551 20.23 -8.17 4.33
C ASN A 551 21.36 -8.55 5.29
N LYS A 552 21.22 -9.62 6.07
CA LYS A 552 22.23 -10.09 7.03
C LYS A 552 23.65 -10.20 6.45
N PRO A 553 23.86 -10.67 5.21
CA PRO A 553 25.20 -10.69 4.60
C PRO A 553 25.81 -9.30 4.42
N CYS A 554 24.99 -8.23 4.43
CA CYS A 554 25.40 -6.84 4.21
C CYS A 554 25.49 -6.03 5.50
N ALA A 555 25.33 -6.64 6.68
CA ALA A 555 25.25 -5.94 7.97
C ALA A 555 26.40 -4.96 8.22
N LYS A 556 27.65 -5.40 8.01
CA LYS A 556 28.84 -4.54 8.17
C LYS A 556 28.85 -3.38 7.19
N TRP A 557 28.45 -3.62 5.94
CA TRP A 557 28.36 -2.58 4.95
C TRP A 557 27.29 -1.54 5.32
N LEU A 558 26.15 -1.96 5.84
CA LEU A 558 25.09 -1.05 6.32
C LEU A 558 25.58 -0.19 7.49
N GLU A 559 26.40 -0.72 8.38
CA GLU A 559 27.03 0.05 9.45
C GLU A 559 28.03 1.09 8.91
N GLN A 560 28.84 0.72 7.93
CA GLN A 560 29.74 1.64 7.25
C GLN A 560 28.99 2.78 6.57
N MET A 561 27.88 2.46 5.88
CA MET A 561 27.06 3.48 5.21
C MET A 561 26.41 4.45 6.21
N ALA A 562 25.99 3.97 7.37
CA ALA A 562 25.52 4.85 8.43
C ALA A 562 26.60 5.84 8.89
N GLN A 563 27.84 5.37 9.04
CA GLN A 563 28.98 6.23 9.39
C GLN A 563 29.28 7.26 8.30
N GLU A 564 29.23 6.86 7.03
CA GLU A 564 29.44 7.78 5.91
C GLU A 564 28.33 8.86 5.84
N MET A 565 27.06 8.50 6.04
CA MET A 565 25.97 9.48 6.12
C MET A 565 26.19 10.47 7.28
N GLN A 566 26.66 10.02 8.43
CA GLN A 566 26.98 10.89 9.57
C GLN A 566 28.13 11.82 9.24
N THR A 567 29.21 11.33 8.59
CA THR A 567 30.37 12.14 8.19
C THR A 567 29.97 13.22 7.18
N ILE A 568 29.28 12.83 6.11
CA ILE A 568 28.76 13.76 5.09
C ILE A 568 27.78 14.75 5.73
N GLY A 569 26.93 14.27 6.66
CA GLY A 569 26.02 15.13 7.40
C GLY A 569 26.72 16.20 8.23
N ALA A 570 27.83 15.84 8.88
CA ALA A 570 28.66 16.80 9.61
C ALA A 570 29.34 17.82 8.67
N GLU A 571 29.82 17.38 7.51
CA GLU A 571 30.42 18.22 6.47
C GLU A 571 29.40 19.21 5.85
N LEU A 572 28.16 18.76 5.61
CA LEU A 572 27.06 19.61 5.14
C LEU A 572 26.60 20.63 6.18
N GLY A 573 26.88 20.40 7.46
CA GLY A 573 26.56 21.33 8.54
C GLY A 573 25.07 21.71 8.59
N ALA A 574 24.74 22.99 8.49
CA ALA A 574 23.37 23.50 8.55
C ALA A 574 22.48 23.07 7.35
N HIS A 575 23.09 22.60 6.27
CA HIS A 575 22.37 22.08 5.09
C HIS A 575 22.06 20.58 5.20
N SER A 576 22.62 19.89 6.20
CA SER A 576 22.41 18.46 6.40
C SER A 576 20.95 18.13 6.67
N THR A 577 20.46 17.10 6.00
CA THR A 577 19.14 16.51 6.26
C THR A 577 19.25 15.09 6.82
N PHE A 578 20.46 14.55 6.93
CA PHE A 578 20.69 13.25 7.58
C PHE A 578 20.38 13.32 9.08
N ALA A 579 19.88 12.20 9.62
CA ALA A 579 19.63 12.07 11.04
C ALA A 579 20.95 12.17 11.83
N GLN A 580 20.95 12.98 12.90
CA GLN A 580 22.10 13.10 13.78
C GLN A 580 22.32 11.81 14.58
N ASP A 581 21.23 11.13 14.92
CA ASP A 581 21.23 9.86 15.62
C ASP A 581 20.28 8.88 14.91
N THR A 582 20.87 7.91 14.24
CA THR A 582 20.10 6.88 13.52
C THR A 582 19.39 5.91 14.47
N ALA A 583 19.88 5.71 15.71
CA ALA A 583 19.20 4.89 16.70
C ALA A 583 17.91 5.57 17.17
N ALA A 584 17.95 6.87 17.46
CA ALA A 584 16.79 7.66 17.84
C ALA A 584 15.71 7.68 16.71
N LEU A 585 16.13 7.59 15.45
CA LEU A 585 15.20 7.47 14.33
C LEU A 585 14.38 6.16 14.41
N PHE A 586 15.04 5.04 14.70
CA PHE A 586 14.36 3.75 14.89
C PHE A 586 13.49 3.73 16.15
N GLU A 587 13.98 4.26 17.27
CA GLU A 587 13.21 4.38 18.51
C GLU A 587 11.92 5.18 18.28
N THR A 588 12.01 6.30 17.56
CA THR A 588 10.82 7.10 17.19
C THR A 588 9.86 6.31 16.30
N ALA A 589 10.36 5.59 15.32
CA ALA A 589 9.56 4.75 14.45
C ALA A 589 8.83 3.64 15.24
N ASP A 590 9.52 3.02 16.20
CA ASP A 590 8.98 1.92 17.02
C ASP A 590 7.86 2.37 17.97
N THR A 591 7.92 3.60 18.48
CA THR A 591 6.85 4.14 19.35
C THR A 591 5.50 4.24 18.64
N ILE A 592 5.50 4.44 17.34
CA ILE A 592 4.29 4.73 16.57
C ILE A 592 3.76 3.53 15.82
N LEU A 593 4.65 2.79 15.20
CA LEU A 593 4.33 1.65 14.34
C LEU A 593 5.27 0.48 14.62
N PRO A 594 5.31 -0.04 15.86
CA PRO A 594 6.10 -1.23 16.13
C PRO A 594 5.56 -2.37 15.26
N HIS A 595 6.44 -3.11 14.64
CA HIS A 595 6.06 -4.25 13.79
C HIS A 595 5.17 -3.92 12.58
N PHE A 596 5.23 -2.68 12.07
CA PHE A 596 4.55 -2.35 10.83
C PHE A 596 5.13 -3.18 9.68
N ALA A 597 4.33 -4.12 9.18
CA ALA A 597 4.76 -5.06 8.16
C ALA A 597 4.60 -4.44 6.77
N GLY A 598 5.73 -4.09 6.18
CA GLY A 598 5.81 -3.50 4.84
C GLY A 598 5.39 -2.02 4.76
N GLY A 599 6.08 -1.27 3.92
CA GLY A 599 5.83 0.14 3.68
C GLY A 599 6.84 1.09 4.33
N ASN A 600 6.82 2.34 3.89
CA ASN A 600 7.78 3.38 4.30
C ASN A 600 7.25 4.31 5.40
N GLY A 601 6.06 4.04 5.93
CA GLY A 601 5.40 4.88 6.92
C GLY A 601 6.24 5.11 8.19
N ARG A 602 6.98 4.10 8.65
CA ARG A 602 7.85 4.18 9.83
C ARG A 602 8.94 5.25 9.65
N TYR A 603 9.67 5.18 8.54
CA TYR A 603 10.70 6.16 8.22
C TYR A 603 10.13 7.57 8.09
N ARG A 604 9.05 7.73 7.31
CA ARG A 604 8.41 9.02 7.08
C ARG A 604 7.98 9.69 8.38
N TYR A 605 7.38 8.93 9.29
CA TYR A 605 6.99 9.44 10.61
C TYR A 605 8.21 9.91 11.41
N ALA A 606 9.17 9.02 11.60
CA ALA A 606 10.36 9.31 12.41
C ALA A 606 11.16 10.48 11.84
N LYS A 607 11.30 10.54 10.52
CA LYS A 607 12.02 11.61 9.83
C LYS A 607 11.30 12.97 9.92
N ALA A 608 9.98 13.00 9.80
CA ALA A 608 9.21 14.21 9.99
C ALA A 608 9.36 14.77 11.41
N VAL A 609 9.28 13.91 12.42
CA VAL A 609 9.49 14.29 13.82
C VAL A 609 10.92 14.82 14.04
N GLU A 610 11.93 14.12 13.51
CA GLU A 610 13.34 14.52 13.63
C GLU A 610 13.59 15.88 12.97
N LEU A 611 13.18 16.06 11.71
CA LEU A 611 13.38 17.31 10.98
C LEU A 611 12.56 18.46 11.56
N SER A 612 11.42 18.21 12.21
CA SER A 612 10.62 19.25 12.87
C SER A 612 11.37 19.97 13.99
N GLY A 613 12.41 19.35 14.55
CA GLY A 613 13.30 20.00 15.52
C GLY A 613 14.30 20.99 14.91
N ARG A 614 14.44 21.00 13.60
CA ARG A 614 15.44 21.79 12.84
C ARG A 614 14.84 22.69 11.77
N ALA A 615 13.54 22.62 11.56
CA ALA A 615 12.81 23.38 10.54
C ALA A 615 11.81 24.34 11.17
N ASP A 616 11.44 25.37 10.43
CA ASP A 616 10.39 26.33 10.83
C ASP A 616 8.99 25.75 10.55
N ALA A 617 8.89 24.87 9.54
CA ALA A 617 7.68 24.11 9.23
C ALA A 617 8.01 22.76 8.59
N VAL A 618 7.07 21.81 8.70
CA VAL A 618 7.15 20.50 8.06
C VAL A 618 6.10 20.41 6.95
N LEU A 619 6.53 20.05 5.75
CA LEU A 619 5.68 19.74 4.61
C LEU A 619 5.70 18.23 4.37
N THR A 620 4.60 17.54 4.62
CA THR A 620 4.47 16.13 4.23
C THR A 620 3.87 16.05 2.83
N LEU A 621 4.54 15.29 1.94
CA LEU A 621 4.14 15.16 0.54
C LEU A 621 3.59 13.75 0.31
N ALA A 622 2.38 13.68 -0.21
CA ALA A 622 1.75 12.40 -0.52
C ALA A 622 0.76 12.55 -1.69
N PRO A 623 0.60 11.52 -2.52
CA PRO A 623 -0.54 11.46 -3.42
C PRO A 623 -1.85 11.53 -2.63
N ARG A 624 -2.86 12.11 -3.23
CA ARG A 624 -4.19 12.17 -2.62
C ARG A 624 -4.69 10.76 -2.30
N TYR A 625 -5.26 10.59 -1.12
CA TYR A 625 -5.77 9.30 -0.60
C TYR A 625 -4.70 8.21 -0.38
N GLU A 626 -3.41 8.55 -0.37
CA GLU A 626 -2.38 7.57 -0.03
C GLU A 626 -2.60 7.04 1.39
N ASN A 627 -2.76 5.72 1.49
CA ASN A 627 -3.11 5.09 2.76
C ASN A 627 -2.01 5.26 3.82
N ALA A 628 -0.73 5.19 3.42
CA ALA A 628 0.40 5.38 4.33
C ALA A 628 0.43 6.79 4.94
N ALA A 629 0.21 7.83 4.12
CA ALA A 629 0.15 9.21 4.62
C ALA A 629 -1.02 9.42 5.59
N THR A 630 -2.19 8.87 5.26
CA THR A 630 -3.38 8.96 6.13
C THR A 630 -3.12 8.33 7.50
N ILE A 631 -2.36 7.22 7.56
CA ILE A 631 -1.99 6.61 8.84
C ILE A 631 -1.11 7.53 9.67
N LEU A 632 -0.19 8.25 9.07
CA LEU A 632 0.67 9.18 9.82
C LEU A 632 -0.18 10.23 10.55
N ASP A 633 -1.23 10.75 9.90
CA ASP A 633 -2.18 11.67 10.53
C ASP A 633 -2.96 10.98 11.66
N MET A 634 -3.53 9.80 11.40
CA MET A 634 -4.25 9.01 12.41
C MET A 634 -3.39 8.66 13.63
N ARG A 635 -2.07 8.57 13.46
CA ARG A 635 -1.11 8.30 14.54
C ARG A 635 -0.64 9.57 15.25
N GLY A 636 -1.13 10.73 14.86
CA GLY A 636 -0.86 12.00 15.53
C GLY A 636 0.50 12.59 15.16
N LEU A 637 0.93 12.47 13.90
CA LEU A 637 2.17 13.07 13.41
C LEU A 637 2.24 14.57 13.69
N ARG A 638 1.11 15.27 13.51
CA ARG A 638 1.00 16.71 13.76
C ARG A 638 1.36 17.07 15.21
N ASP A 639 0.89 16.26 16.17
CA ASP A 639 1.14 16.50 17.60
C ASP A 639 2.56 16.11 18.02
N ALA A 640 3.17 15.20 17.29
CA ALA A 640 4.54 14.75 17.55
C ALA A 640 5.61 15.70 17.00
N CYS A 641 5.29 16.46 15.97
CA CYS A 641 6.20 17.45 15.38
C CYS A 641 6.33 18.69 16.26
N LYS A 642 7.55 19.19 16.42
CA LYS A 642 7.84 20.45 17.15
C LYS A 642 7.47 21.69 16.33
N ALA A 643 7.68 21.63 15.00
CA ALA A 643 7.30 22.67 14.08
C ALA A 643 5.89 22.41 13.50
N PRO A 644 5.15 23.45 13.10
CA PRO A 644 3.86 23.29 12.43
C PRO A 644 3.96 22.40 11.20
N LEU A 645 2.91 21.57 10.95
CA LEU A 645 2.88 20.62 9.85
C LEU A 645 1.77 20.95 8.86
N PHE A 646 2.12 20.95 7.57
CA PHE A 646 1.19 21.07 6.45
C PHE A 646 1.30 19.85 5.54
N GLN A 647 0.16 19.26 5.22
CA GLN A 647 0.10 18.15 4.28
C GLN A 647 -0.13 18.67 2.86
N LEU A 648 0.85 18.43 2.02
CA LEU A 648 0.82 18.70 0.59
C LEU A 648 0.24 17.48 -0.13
N SER A 649 -1.00 17.60 -0.59
CA SER A 649 -1.59 16.60 -1.48
C SER A 649 -1.08 16.81 -2.90
N LEU A 650 -0.44 15.79 -3.46
CA LEU A 650 0.06 15.81 -4.82
C LEU A 650 -1.07 15.39 -5.76
N ASP A 651 -1.71 16.39 -6.31
CA ASP A 651 -2.64 16.29 -7.44
C ASP A 651 -2.07 17.11 -8.60
N ASN A 652 -2.55 16.84 -9.81
CA ASN A 652 -2.06 17.50 -11.01
C ASN A 652 -2.25 19.01 -11.05
N ASP A 653 -3.21 19.53 -10.31
CA ASP A 653 -3.60 20.93 -10.40
C ASP A 653 -3.50 21.57 -9.02
N TRP A 654 -2.36 22.22 -8.80
CA TRP A 654 -2.22 23.21 -7.75
C TRP A 654 -2.94 24.48 -8.20
N ASP A 655 -4.20 24.61 -7.75
CA ASP A 655 -4.99 25.82 -8.00
C ASP A 655 -4.60 26.97 -7.05
N GLU A 656 -5.14 28.15 -7.32
CA GLU A 656 -4.91 29.33 -6.47
C GLU A 656 -5.35 29.09 -5.01
N THR A 657 -6.33 28.23 -4.78
CA THR A 657 -6.82 27.89 -3.44
C THR A 657 -5.77 27.11 -2.65
N ALA A 658 -5.17 26.10 -3.27
CA ALA A 658 -4.10 25.31 -2.64
C ALA A 658 -2.88 26.19 -2.33
N TRP A 659 -2.47 27.05 -3.27
CA TRP A 659 -1.42 28.03 -3.06
C TRP A 659 -1.75 29.02 -1.93
N SER A 660 -2.96 29.56 -1.90
CA SER A 660 -3.40 30.49 -0.86
C SER A 660 -3.36 29.84 0.52
N ARG A 661 -3.79 28.58 0.64
CA ARG A 661 -3.72 27.81 1.89
C ARG A 661 -2.28 27.59 2.36
N LEU A 662 -1.38 27.19 1.46
CA LEU A 662 0.02 26.98 1.79
C LEU A 662 0.69 28.31 2.20
N ARG A 663 0.48 29.41 1.46
CA ARG A 663 1.04 30.72 1.79
C ARG A 663 0.49 31.26 3.11
N SER A 664 -0.81 31.07 3.38
CA SER A 664 -1.40 31.41 4.67
C SER A 664 -0.76 30.63 5.81
N PHE A 665 -0.59 29.32 5.64
CA PHE A 665 0.10 28.49 6.63
C PHE A 665 1.54 29.01 6.85
N LEU A 666 2.31 29.19 5.79
CA LEU A 666 3.68 29.66 5.90
C LEU A 666 3.80 31.08 6.48
N TYR A 667 2.78 31.93 6.33
CA TYR A 667 2.78 33.27 6.92
C TYR A 667 2.77 33.22 8.45
N TYR A 668 2.12 32.21 9.05
CA TYR A 668 2.03 32.04 10.50
C TYR A 668 3.12 31.14 11.09
N CYS A 669 3.98 30.55 10.29
CA CYS A 669 5.19 29.83 10.70
C CYS A 669 6.40 30.78 10.64
#